data_dac7a81d9b01e598b882887dd72fe551
#
_entry.id   dac7a81d9b01e598b882887dd72fe551
#
_cell.length_a   1.000
_cell.length_b   1.000
_cell.length_c   1.000
_cell.angle_alpha   90.00
_cell.angle_beta   90.00
_cell.angle_gamma   90.00
#
_symmetry.space_group_name_H-M   'P 1'
#
loop_
_entity.id
_entity.type
_entity.pdbx_description
1 polymer ?
#
loop_
_entity_poly.entity_id
_entity_poly.type
_entity_poly.pdbx_seq_one_letter_code
_entity_poly.pdbx_strand_id
1 'polypeptide(L)'
;MSSSRLKLLVINTDLPIFPGGGGVEYLAMTRMAALAQDVGLVSMAHTRSDLDRSVDLEHAGIHLYLWHSPWLDSQPSLPPTHPSLLRRLHGWVRDGGLSWRRRGRPSDTLINDAAFANMAPGVTQAFQDRAWHVVAVVQSSCAAMIERVPKHLVSVLVMHDIRARLYQRRAEVADSWLDRWRLRREARRYAAFERAWCRRFDLVVTVSDEDARWVRGNYQPRRIYELKLPVDPEHFTPAAPSEEVPGLMVFTGLLSHPPNVDAAVFFARTVLPHVRASFPNAEFHIVGRRPTEEVLALGALPGVRVIPDVPDIRTHVRPASVVVVPLRYGSGSRQKILEAWSMEKCVVSTSIGAEGLSYVDGTNLFIADSAEAMAAAVTTAMREPEVRARVRHGGREVVEREHDPTMLAAGYHAELTTLAREKAEAETRMRVLLDMRWMIPGLAGGIENLARGFTRELLALDRTNEYCALLPARCRYDFDVRGRSNFRVISPDSAWETAKLYAHACRRRVLASLRFPDVDAPEVAHLSRLADLGVEIGYSFPGYIHPELWPLRNVLIIPDIQHEYLPEFFAPAALEERRRVYGDAARRADHICAISEFTRQTLITRLGVAPDRVTTVLLAADAAFRPDDVQGRDRAILADHSLAAGRYLFFPAHTWKHKNHRAVIDALRVLRDRHRVTITLVCTGGQREAQPALEEQMAVSGLRDSVRFLGYVPREHVPTLYRNAACLVFPSLFEGFGMPVLEAMASGCPVVCSNSSSLPEIAGEAATLVDPTNAEALADAVAALLADAELRAHQRTLGIERAKLFSWRRHTVETLGVLRAVHQDMRRI
;
A
#
# COMPACT_ATOMS: atom_id res chain seq x y z
N MET A 1 0.66 8.77 -12.26
CA MET A 1 0.63 7.86 -13.42
C MET A 1 -0.15 8.54 -14.54
N SER A 2 0.54 9.02 -15.58
CA SER A 2 -0.11 9.49 -16.81
C SER A 2 -0.75 8.30 -17.48
N SER A 3 -2.01 8.38 -17.85
CA SER A 3 -2.85 7.56 -18.75
C SER A 3 -2.34 6.18 -19.27
N SER A 4 -1.61 5.41 -18.48
CA SER A 4 -1.25 4.04 -18.88
C SER A 4 -2.50 3.16 -18.78
N ARG A 5 -2.96 2.66 -19.92
CA ARG A 5 -4.08 1.71 -19.99
C ARG A 5 -3.74 0.46 -19.17
N LEU A 6 -4.74 -0.14 -18.57
CA LEU A 6 -4.63 -1.35 -17.76
C LEU A 6 -4.09 -2.52 -18.60
N LYS A 7 -3.22 -3.35 -17.98
CA LYS A 7 -2.73 -4.61 -18.56
C LYS A 7 -3.19 -5.77 -17.71
N LEU A 8 -4.02 -6.66 -18.25
CA LEU A 8 -4.67 -7.76 -17.55
C LEU A 8 -4.19 -9.11 -18.09
N LEU A 9 -3.67 -9.97 -17.20
CA LEU A 9 -3.41 -11.37 -17.50
C LEU A 9 -4.49 -12.25 -16.85
N VAL A 10 -5.13 -13.10 -17.65
CA VAL A 10 -6.11 -14.09 -17.18
C VAL A 10 -5.47 -15.47 -17.21
N ILE A 11 -5.61 -16.22 -16.13
CA ILE A 11 -5.15 -17.62 -16.03
C ILE A 11 -6.40 -18.49 -15.85
N ASN A 12 -6.68 -19.33 -16.85
CA ASN A 12 -7.81 -20.24 -16.85
C ASN A 12 -7.38 -21.63 -17.32
N THR A 13 -7.90 -22.69 -16.73
CA THR A 13 -7.59 -24.08 -17.14
C THR A 13 -8.26 -24.46 -18.46
N ASP A 14 -9.39 -23.86 -18.76
CA ASP A 14 -10.17 -24.12 -19.98
C ASP A 14 -10.08 -22.91 -20.91
N LEU A 15 -9.86 -23.16 -22.19
CA LEU A 15 -9.88 -22.10 -23.19
C LEU A 15 -11.31 -21.53 -23.31
N PRO A 16 -11.54 -20.23 -23.06
CA PRO A 16 -12.84 -19.63 -23.22
C PRO A 16 -13.18 -19.49 -24.72
N ILE A 17 -14.04 -20.33 -25.24
CA ILE A 17 -14.41 -20.35 -26.66
C ILE A 17 -15.93 -20.13 -26.81
N PHE A 18 -16.30 -19.29 -27.72
CA PHE A 18 -17.71 -19.04 -28.11
C PHE A 18 -18.11 -19.89 -29.30
N PRO A 19 -19.38 -20.46 -29.39
CA PRO A 19 -20.40 -20.55 -28.35
C PRO A 19 -20.25 -21.81 -27.48
N GLY A 20 -20.28 -21.64 -26.18
CA GLY A 20 -20.21 -22.74 -25.21
C GLY A 20 -20.13 -22.27 -23.76
N GLY A 21 -19.85 -23.19 -22.85
CA GLY A 21 -19.73 -22.86 -21.41
C GLY A 21 -18.67 -21.79 -21.09
N GLY A 22 -17.68 -21.59 -21.98
CA GLY A 22 -16.69 -20.52 -21.92
C GLY A 22 -17.10 -19.21 -22.64
N GLY A 23 -18.29 -19.13 -23.15
CA GLY A 23 -18.74 -17.96 -23.93
C GLY A 23 -18.84 -16.69 -23.10
N VAL A 24 -19.09 -16.81 -21.80
CA VAL A 24 -19.14 -15.67 -20.86
C VAL A 24 -17.75 -15.07 -20.69
N GLU A 25 -16.75 -15.91 -20.46
CA GLU A 25 -15.36 -15.48 -20.33
C GLU A 25 -14.84 -14.90 -21.65
N TYR A 26 -15.16 -15.53 -22.77
CA TYR A 26 -14.83 -15.02 -24.10
C TYR A 26 -15.37 -13.60 -24.29
N LEU A 27 -16.66 -13.40 -24.04
CA LEU A 27 -17.32 -12.12 -24.22
C LEU A 27 -16.76 -11.06 -23.26
N ALA A 28 -16.53 -11.43 -21.99
CA ALA A 28 -15.92 -10.53 -21.02
C ALA A 28 -14.48 -10.17 -21.42
N MET A 29 -13.67 -11.12 -21.87
CA MET A 29 -12.29 -10.87 -22.28
C MET A 29 -12.21 -10.02 -23.54
N THR A 30 -13.03 -10.28 -24.56
CA THR A 30 -13.03 -9.51 -25.81
C THR A 30 -13.45 -8.05 -25.58
N ARG A 31 -14.44 -7.82 -24.71
CA ARG A 31 -14.84 -6.44 -24.35
C ARG A 31 -13.79 -5.76 -23.46
N MET A 32 -13.12 -6.52 -22.60
CA MET A 32 -11.98 -6.01 -21.81
C MET A 32 -10.78 -5.66 -22.70
N ALA A 33 -10.51 -6.44 -23.75
CA ALA A 33 -9.44 -6.14 -24.71
C ALA A 33 -9.65 -4.82 -25.43
N ALA A 34 -10.90 -4.42 -25.68
CA ALA A 34 -11.24 -3.12 -26.26
C ALA A 34 -10.99 -1.93 -25.29
N LEU A 35 -11.04 -2.17 -23.99
CA LEU A 35 -10.87 -1.15 -22.95
C LEU A 35 -9.45 -1.10 -22.37
N ALA A 36 -8.80 -2.24 -22.21
CA ALA A 36 -7.46 -2.39 -21.67
C ALA A 36 -6.38 -2.13 -22.72
N GLN A 37 -5.16 -1.88 -22.31
CA GLN A 37 -4.02 -1.74 -23.22
C GLN A 37 -3.57 -3.10 -23.76
N ASP A 38 -3.48 -4.09 -22.86
CA ASP A 38 -3.11 -5.47 -23.16
C ASP A 38 -3.99 -6.42 -22.36
N VAL A 39 -4.49 -7.46 -22.99
CA VAL A 39 -5.11 -8.61 -22.33
C VAL A 39 -4.36 -9.86 -22.76
N GLY A 40 -3.92 -10.63 -21.78
CA GLY A 40 -3.26 -11.92 -22.01
C GLY A 40 -4.08 -13.06 -21.42
N LEU A 41 -4.00 -14.24 -22.03
CA LEU A 41 -4.61 -15.45 -21.55
C LEU A 41 -3.59 -16.58 -21.50
N VAL A 42 -3.40 -17.15 -20.30
CA VAL A 42 -2.72 -18.43 -20.12
C VAL A 42 -3.78 -19.50 -19.99
N SER A 43 -3.83 -20.43 -20.93
CA SER A 43 -4.85 -21.47 -20.94
C SER A 43 -4.34 -22.78 -21.53
N MET A 44 -5.13 -23.83 -21.41
CA MET A 44 -4.84 -25.15 -21.93
C MET A 44 -5.84 -25.51 -23.05
N ALA A 45 -5.33 -25.91 -24.21
CA ALA A 45 -6.11 -26.46 -25.31
C ALA A 45 -6.21 -27.97 -25.12
N HIS A 46 -7.42 -28.51 -25.08
CA HIS A 46 -7.70 -29.94 -24.90
C HIS A 46 -8.01 -30.68 -26.20
N THR A 47 -8.39 -29.96 -27.24
CA THR A 47 -8.75 -30.53 -28.57
C THR A 47 -8.17 -29.68 -29.69
N ARG A 48 -8.04 -30.28 -30.91
CA ARG A 48 -7.66 -29.51 -32.10
C ARG A 48 -8.66 -28.39 -32.42
N SER A 49 -9.95 -28.65 -32.22
CA SER A 49 -10.99 -27.62 -32.35
C SER A 49 -10.81 -26.46 -31.39
N ASP A 50 -10.21 -26.65 -30.22
CA ASP A 50 -9.88 -25.56 -29.31
C ASP A 50 -8.78 -24.67 -29.89
N LEU A 51 -7.78 -25.26 -30.54
CA LEU A 51 -6.72 -24.52 -31.22
C LEU A 51 -7.24 -23.73 -32.42
N ASP A 52 -8.09 -24.36 -33.25
CA ASP A 52 -8.65 -23.68 -34.43
C ASP A 52 -9.48 -22.45 -34.02
N ARG A 53 -10.17 -22.52 -32.89
CA ARG A 53 -10.99 -21.42 -32.34
C ARG A 53 -10.20 -20.40 -31.54
N SER A 54 -8.99 -20.69 -31.11
CA SER A 54 -8.14 -19.73 -30.39
C SER A 54 -7.78 -18.51 -31.26
N VAL A 55 -7.82 -18.68 -32.58
CA VAL A 55 -7.60 -17.61 -33.57
C VAL A 55 -8.61 -16.44 -33.38
N ASP A 56 -9.83 -16.73 -32.95
CA ASP A 56 -10.84 -15.69 -32.68
C ASP A 56 -10.44 -14.79 -31.51
N LEU A 57 -9.76 -15.35 -30.52
CA LEU A 57 -9.24 -14.58 -29.38
C LEU A 57 -8.07 -13.68 -29.79
N GLU A 58 -7.18 -14.19 -30.65
CA GLU A 58 -6.06 -13.40 -31.18
C GLU A 58 -6.56 -12.25 -32.05
N HIS A 59 -7.57 -12.50 -32.90
CA HIS A 59 -8.22 -11.46 -33.72
C HIS A 59 -8.91 -10.40 -32.84
N ALA A 60 -9.36 -10.76 -31.65
CA ALA A 60 -9.89 -9.83 -30.66
C ALA A 60 -8.80 -9.05 -29.90
N GLY A 61 -7.52 -9.24 -30.22
CA GLY A 61 -6.38 -8.55 -29.60
C GLY A 61 -5.93 -9.14 -28.25
N ILE A 62 -6.22 -10.41 -28.01
CA ILE A 62 -5.82 -11.12 -26.78
C ILE A 62 -4.52 -11.89 -27.04
N HIS A 63 -3.50 -11.66 -26.21
CA HIS A 63 -2.23 -12.39 -26.30
C HIS A 63 -2.36 -13.77 -25.68
N LEU A 64 -2.16 -14.82 -26.46
CA LEU A 64 -2.36 -16.19 -26.02
C LEU A 64 -1.04 -16.86 -25.61
N TYR A 65 -1.06 -17.50 -24.43
CA TYR A 65 0.00 -18.35 -23.91
C TYR A 65 -0.61 -19.73 -23.71
N LEU A 66 -0.73 -20.49 -24.82
CA LEU A 66 -1.40 -21.78 -24.85
C LEU A 66 -0.44 -22.91 -24.53
N TRP A 67 -0.91 -23.84 -23.74
CA TRP A 67 -0.26 -25.12 -23.50
C TRP A 67 -1.12 -26.25 -24.07
N HIS A 68 -0.47 -27.20 -24.75
CA HIS A 68 -1.15 -28.36 -25.29
C HIS A 68 -1.27 -29.43 -24.23
N SER A 69 -2.47 -30.02 -24.10
CA SER A 69 -2.65 -31.23 -23.31
C SER A 69 -1.85 -32.36 -23.95
N PRO A 70 -1.10 -33.17 -23.16
CA PRO A 70 -0.39 -34.35 -23.67
C PRO A 70 -1.26 -35.35 -24.45
N TRP A 71 -2.58 -35.20 -24.37
CA TRP A 71 -3.58 -36.02 -25.07
C TRP A 71 -3.88 -35.52 -26.49
N LEU A 72 -3.40 -34.35 -26.90
CA LEU A 72 -3.67 -33.79 -28.23
C LEU A 72 -3.03 -34.60 -29.37
N ASP A 73 -1.90 -35.25 -29.08
CA ASP A 73 -1.13 -36.02 -30.06
C ASP A 73 -1.47 -37.53 -30.08
N SER A 74 -2.30 -38.00 -29.13
CA SER A 74 -2.80 -39.38 -29.12
C SER A 74 -4.17 -39.40 -29.79
N GLN A 75 -4.29 -40.22 -30.85
CA GLN A 75 -5.57 -40.51 -31.52
C GLN A 75 -6.67 -40.86 -30.51
N PRO A 76 -7.91 -40.41 -30.73
CA PRO A 76 -8.98 -40.64 -29.76
C PRO A 76 -9.48 -42.09 -29.81
N SER A 77 -8.88 -42.96 -29.05
CA SER A 77 -9.59 -44.07 -28.47
C SER A 77 -10.29 -43.50 -27.23
N LEU A 78 -11.59 -43.70 -27.15
CA LEU A 78 -12.46 -43.30 -26.03
C LEU A 78 -11.75 -43.35 -24.67
N PRO A 79 -11.88 -42.34 -23.80
CA PRO A 79 -11.26 -42.38 -22.49
C PRO A 79 -11.76 -43.66 -21.75
N PRO A 80 -10.86 -44.44 -21.14
CA PRO A 80 -11.29 -45.62 -20.43
C PRO A 80 -12.25 -45.24 -19.32
N THR A 81 -13.45 -45.70 -19.41
CA THR A 81 -14.45 -45.62 -18.34
C THR A 81 -13.80 -46.16 -17.07
N HIS A 82 -13.66 -45.30 -16.08
CA HIS A 82 -13.14 -45.48 -14.73
C HIS A 82 -11.79 -46.23 -14.56
N PRO A 83 -10.82 -45.58 -13.92
CA PRO A 83 -9.62 -46.29 -13.49
C PRO A 83 -9.98 -47.37 -12.48
N SER A 84 -9.62 -48.60 -12.79
CA SER A 84 -9.79 -49.73 -11.87
C SER A 84 -9.14 -49.42 -10.52
N LEU A 85 -9.72 -50.01 -9.46
CA LEU A 85 -9.22 -49.87 -8.07
C LEU A 85 -7.71 -50.14 -7.95
N LEU A 86 -7.19 -51.08 -8.78
CA LEU A 86 -5.78 -51.45 -8.86
C LEU A 86 -4.86 -50.31 -9.38
N ARG A 87 -5.30 -49.49 -10.32
CA ARG A 87 -4.52 -48.30 -10.73
C ARG A 87 -4.46 -47.21 -9.65
N ARG A 88 -5.53 -47.10 -8.84
CA ARG A 88 -5.53 -46.19 -7.67
C ARG A 88 -4.59 -46.68 -6.58
N LEU A 89 -4.51 -47.97 -6.36
CA LEU A 89 -3.54 -48.59 -5.41
C LEU A 89 -2.10 -48.48 -5.91
N HIS A 90 -1.83 -48.66 -7.19
CA HIS A 90 -0.48 -48.53 -7.77
C HIS A 90 0.07 -47.11 -7.74
N GLY A 91 -0.76 -46.10 -7.98
CA GLY A 91 -0.41 -44.70 -7.78
C GLY A 91 -0.11 -44.38 -6.31
N TRP A 92 -0.85 -45.00 -5.40
CA TRP A 92 -0.68 -44.79 -3.96
C TRP A 92 0.63 -45.38 -3.41
N VAL A 93 1.11 -46.47 -3.98
CA VAL A 93 2.38 -47.13 -3.61
C VAL A 93 3.60 -46.50 -4.27
N ARG A 94 3.50 -45.94 -5.48
CA ARG A 94 4.60 -45.35 -6.23
C ARG A 94 4.98 -43.94 -5.75
N ASP A 95 4.04 -43.17 -5.20
CA ASP A 95 4.28 -41.79 -4.75
C ASP A 95 4.72 -41.69 -3.28
N GLY A 96 5.33 -42.72 -2.73
CA GLY A 96 6.03 -42.74 -1.46
C GLY A 96 5.42 -41.87 -0.37
N GLY A 97 4.43 -42.41 0.34
CA GLY A 97 4.07 -41.95 1.66
C GLY A 97 3.75 -40.49 1.85
N LEU A 98 2.45 -40.14 1.74
CA LEU A 98 1.75 -39.13 2.52
C LEU A 98 2.60 -37.97 3.08
N SER A 99 2.82 -36.94 2.28
CA SER A 99 3.13 -35.65 2.87
C SER A 99 1.88 -35.14 3.61
N TRP A 100 2.01 -34.71 4.85
CA TRP A 100 0.95 -34.17 5.68
C TRP A 100 0.20 -32.99 5.03
N ARG A 101 0.81 -32.32 4.05
CA ARG A 101 0.23 -31.20 3.28
C ARG A 101 -0.92 -31.61 2.35
N ARG A 102 -1.06 -32.89 1.98
CA ARG A 102 -2.14 -33.38 1.09
C ARG A 102 -3.38 -33.83 1.84
N ARG A 103 -3.31 -34.06 3.16
CA ARG A 103 -4.47 -34.45 3.97
C ARG A 103 -5.38 -33.24 4.17
N GLY A 104 -6.52 -33.21 3.49
CA GLY A 104 -7.58 -32.20 3.67
C GLY A 104 -7.94 -31.40 2.42
N ARG A 105 -7.21 -31.54 1.30
CA ARG A 105 -7.60 -30.90 0.04
C ARG A 105 -8.79 -31.61 -0.62
N PRO A 106 -9.67 -30.86 -1.31
CA PRO A 106 -10.73 -31.43 -2.15
C PRO A 106 -10.18 -32.31 -3.27
N SER A 107 -10.96 -33.29 -3.74
CA SER A 107 -10.53 -34.26 -4.76
C SER A 107 -10.12 -33.61 -6.09
N ASP A 108 -10.87 -32.58 -6.52
CA ASP A 108 -10.63 -31.89 -7.80
C ASP A 108 -9.37 -31.01 -7.80
N THR A 109 -8.92 -30.57 -6.62
CA THR A 109 -7.69 -29.74 -6.52
C THR A 109 -6.43 -30.54 -6.81
N LEU A 110 -6.45 -31.86 -6.65
CA LEU A 110 -5.33 -32.74 -7.03
C LEU A 110 -5.20 -32.87 -8.54
N ILE A 111 -6.33 -32.85 -9.26
CA ILE A 111 -6.34 -32.89 -10.74
C ILE A 111 -5.77 -31.58 -11.28
N ASN A 112 -6.15 -30.47 -10.66
CA ASN A 112 -5.68 -29.14 -11.08
C ASN A 112 -4.20 -28.89 -10.73
N ASP A 113 -3.66 -29.46 -9.64
CA ASP A 113 -2.22 -29.38 -9.34
C ASP A 113 -1.36 -29.98 -10.50
N ALA A 114 -1.85 -31.02 -11.19
CA ALA A 114 -1.19 -31.59 -12.36
C ALA A 114 -1.36 -30.70 -13.61
N ALA A 115 -2.55 -30.18 -13.84
CA ALA A 115 -2.81 -29.21 -14.90
C ALA A 115 -1.94 -27.95 -14.70
N PHE A 116 -1.76 -27.51 -13.47
CA PHE A 116 -0.89 -26.39 -13.12
C PHE A 116 0.58 -26.62 -13.40
N ALA A 117 1.07 -27.79 -13.09
CA ALA A 117 2.45 -28.13 -13.43
C ALA A 117 2.69 -27.97 -14.94
N ASN A 118 1.68 -28.30 -15.75
CA ASN A 118 1.73 -28.17 -17.19
C ASN A 118 1.56 -26.72 -17.69
N MET A 119 0.81 -25.88 -16.99
CA MET A 119 0.63 -24.46 -17.34
C MET A 119 1.75 -23.55 -16.85
N ALA A 120 2.55 -24.01 -15.90
CA ALA A 120 3.61 -23.19 -15.29
C ALA A 120 4.58 -22.55 -16.29
N PRO A 121 5.01 -23.21 -17.37
CA PRO A 121 5.84 -22.57 -18.39
C PRO A 121 5.15 -21.38 -19.07
N GLY A 122 3.88 -21.53 -19.47
CA GLY A 122 3.12 -20.44 -20.09
C GLY A 122 2.93 -19.23 -19.15
N VAL A 123 2.69 -19.48 -17.88
CA VAL A 123 2.64 -18.41 -16.86
C VAL A 123 3.98 -17.70 -16.74
N THR A 124 5.08 -18.45 -16.71
CA THR A 124 6.44 -17.88 -16.65
C THR A 124 6.72 -17.04 -17.88
N GLN A 125 6.39 -17.55 -19.06
CA GLN A 125 6.56 -16.85 -20.33
C GLN A 125 5.75 -15.55 -20.35
N ALA A 126 4.50 -15.58 -19.94
CA ALA A 126 3.64 -14.38 -19.90
C ALA A 126 4.25 -13.28 -19.04
N PHE A 127 4.89 -13.63 -17.90
CA PHE A 127 5.58 -12.66 -17.06
C PHE A 127 6.92 -12.18 -17.62
N GLN A 128 7.56 -12.96 -18.47
CA GLN A 128 8.80 -12.55 -19.15
C GLN A 128 8.53 -11.65 -20.34
N ASP A 129 7.46 -11.92 -21.08
CA ASP A 129 7.14 -11.19 -22.31
C ASP A 129 6.62 -9.78 -22.05
N ARG A 130 5.91 -9.58 -20.95
CA ARG A 130 5.21 -8.31 -20.67
C ARG A 130 5.11 -7.99 -19.19
N ALA A 131 5.10 -6.68 -18.91
CA ALA A 131 4.74 -6.18 -17.58
C ALA A 131 3.21 -6.09 -17.45
N TRP A 132 2.63 -6.83 -16.51
CA TRP A 132 1.20 -6.82 -16.19
C TRP A 132 0.91 -5.92 -15.00
N HIS A 133 -0.34 -5.49 -14.86
CA HIS A 133 -0.85 -4.76 -13.69
C HIS A 133 -1.74 -5.64 -12.82
N VAL A 134 -2.51 -6.51 -13.46
CA VAL A 134 -3.51 -7.38 -12.81
C VAL A 134 -3.35 -8.80 -13.34
N VAL A 135 -3.48 -9.75 -12.43
CA VAL A 135 -3.57 -11.18 -12.76
C VAL A 135 -4.86 -11.74 -12.20
N ALA A 136 -5.74 -12.20 -13.09
CA ALA A 136 -6.99 -12.86 -12.71
C ALA A 136 -6.84 -14.37 -12.84
N VAL A 137 -7.12 -15.09 -11.76
CA VAL A 137 -7.17 -16.55 -11.71
C VAL A 137 -8.64 -16.96 -11.72
N VAL A 138 -9.04 -17.72 -12.72
CA VAL A 138 -10.42 -18.15 -12.89
C VAL A 138 -10.63 -19.50 -12.23
N GLN A 139 -11.71 -19.63 -11.48
CA GLN A 139 -12.14 -20.75 -10.65
C GLN A 139 -11.34 -20.95 -9.34
N SER A 140 -12.07 -21.24 -8.26
CA SER A 140 -11.47 -21.44 -6.93
C SER A 140 -10.51 -22.62 -6.85
N SER A 141 -10.71 -23.66 -7.67
CA SER A 141 -9.80 -24.81 -7.80
C SER A 141 -8.40 -24.41 -8.27
N CYS A 142 -8.29 -23.29 -8.99
CA CYS A 142 -7.06 -22.74 -9.54
C CYS A 142 -6.37 -21.74 -8.61
N ALA A 143 -6.94 -21.41 -7.46
CA ALA A 143 -6.49 -20.36 -6.58
C ALA A 143 -5.03 -20.47 -6.11
N ALA A 144 -4.47 -21.70 -6.07
CA ALA A 144 -3.07 -21.90 -5.72
C ALA A 144 -2.06 -21.26 -6.68
N MET A 145 -2.49 -20.87 -7.88
CA MET A 145 -1.64 -20.16 -8.85
C MET A 145 -1.16 -18.80 -8.35
N ILE A 146 -1.84 -18.20 -7.37
CA ILE A 146 -1.41 -16.94 -6.75
C ILE A 146 0.02 -17.02 -6.18
N GLU A 147 0.49 -18.22 -5.79
CA GLU A 147 1.85 -18.39 -5.26
C GLU A 147 2.94 -18.09 -6.30
N ARG A 148 2.59 -18.11 -7.60
CA ARG A 148 3.46 -17.77 -8.71
C ARG A 148 3.29 -16.33 -9.21
N VAL A 149 2.24 -15.65 -8.75
CA VAL A 149 1.97 -14.26 -9.15
C VAL A 149 2.90 -13.32 -8.36
N PRO A 150 3.65 -12.46 -9.04
CA PRO A 150 4.46 -11.43 -8.37
C PRO A 150 3.61 -10.58 -7.43
N LYS A 151 4.10 -10.34 -6.21
CA LYS A 151 3.32 -9.67 -5.14
C LYS A 151 2.91 -8.24 -5.48
N HIS A 152 3.66 -7.58 -6.36
CA HIS A 152 3.36 -6.21 -6.81
C HIS A 152 2.15 -6.15 -7.77
N LEU A 153 1.73 -7.25 -8.35
CA LEU A 153 0.56 -7.28 -9.23
C LEU A 153 -0.73 -7.45 -8.43
N VAL A 154 -1.79 -6.79 -8.88
CA VAL A 154 -3.13 -7.03 -8.33
C VAL A 154 -3.54 -8.46 -8.64
N SER A 155 -3.92 -9.18 -7.63
CA SER A 155 -4.38 -10.57 -7.74
C SER A 155 -5.89 -10.65 -7.60
N VAL A 156 -6.54 -11.28 -8.59
CA VAL A 156 -7.99 -11.43 -8.65
C VAL A 156 -8.35 -12.90 -8.71
N LEU A 157 -9.29 -13.32 -7.89
CA LEU A 157 -9.89 -14.66 -7.96
C LEU A 157 -11.31 -14.53 -8.51
N VAL A 158 -11.57 -15.12 -9.67
CA VAL A 158 -12.91 -15.17 -10.28
C VAL A 158 -13.57 -16.50 -9.93
N MET A 159 -14.69 -16.45 -9.23
CA MET A 159 -15.46 -17.61 -8.76
C MET A 159 -16.79 -17.68 -9.51
N HIS A 160 -16.85 -18.51 -10.55
CA HIS A 160 -18.11 -18.78 -11.28
C HIS A 160 -19.06 -19.66 -10.46
N ASP A 161 -18.48 -20.57 -9.69
CA ASP A 161 -19.19 -21.47 -8.79
C ASP A 161 -18.52 -21.46 -7.41
N ILE A 162 -19.31 -21.43 -6.36
CA ILE A 162 -18.85 -21.69 -5.00
C ILE A 162 -18.99 -23.20 -4.77
N ARG A 163 -17.87 -23.91 -4.91
CA ARG A 163 -17.86 -25.38 -4.84
C ARG A 163 -18.41 -25.90 -3.52
N ALA A 164 -18.07 -25.26 -2.40
CA ALA A 164 -18.61 -25.65 -1.09
C ALA A 164 -20.15 -25.62 -1.07
N ARG A 165 -20.75 -24.57 -1.63
CA ARG A 165 -22.19 -24.38 -1.73
C ARG A 165 -22.84 -25.40 -2.67
N LEU A 166 -22.20 -25.66 -3.80
CA LEU A 166 -22.65 -26.67 -4.76
C LEU A 166 -22.74 -28.07 -4.09
N TYR A 167 -21.66 -28.49 -3.41
CA TYR A 167 -21.67 -29.80 -2.75
C TYR A 167 -22.63 -29.87 -1.56
N GLN A 168 -22.83 -28.76 -0.84
CA GLN A 168 -23.82 -28.68 0.24
C GLN A 168 -25.23 -28.90 -0.31
N ARG A 169 -25.62 -28.22 -1.38
CA ARG A 169 -26.93 -28.34 -2.03
C ARG A 169 -27.16 -29.74 -2.62
N ARG A 170 -26.12 -30.31 -3.24
CA ARG A 170 -26.20 -31.70 -3.70
C ARG A 170 -26.45 -32.67 -2.55
N ALA A 171 -25.91 -32.41 -1.37
CA ALA A 171 -26.14 -33.23 -0.19
C ALA A 171 -27.60 -33.14 0.33
N GLU A 172 -28.27 -32.01 0.06
CA GLU A 172 -29.70 -31.84 0.49
C GLU A 172 -30.66 -32.66 -0.33
N VAL A 173 -30.37 -32.85 -1.62
CA VAL A 173 -31.23 -33.63 -2.55
C VAL A 173 -30.77 -35.06 -2.80
N ALA A 174 -29.71 -35.51 -2.17
CA ALA A 174 -29.21 -36.88 -2.35
C ALA A 174 -30.11 -37.90 -1.61
N ASP A 175 -30.46 -38.99 -2.29
CA ASP A 175 -31.35 -40.02 -1.73
C ASP A 175 -30.68 -40.88 -0.66
N SER A 176 -29.42 -41.24 -0.85
CA SER A 176 -28.64 -42.08 0.05
C SER A 176 -28.00 -41.30 1.22
N TRP A 177 -28.12 -41.80 2.44
CA TRP A 177 -27.44 -41.24 3.61
C TRP A 177 -25.92 -41.22 3.46
N LEU A 178 -25.34 -42.23 2.79
CA LEU A 178 -23.91 -42.35 2.54
C LEU A 178 -23.42 -41.27 1.58
N ASP A 179 -24.22 -41.00 0.53
CA ASP A 179 -23.91 -39.95 -0.42
C ASP A 179 -24.07 -38.55 0.23
N ARG A 180 -25.10 -38.36 1.03
CA ARG A 180 -25.24 -37.14 1.86
C ARG A 180 -24.02 -36.90 2.73
N TRP A 181 -23.54 -37.93 3.42
CA TRP A 181 -22.36 -37.83 4.26
C TRP A 181 -21.09 -37.50 3.44
N ARG A 182 -20.87 -38.18 2.31
CA ARG A 182 -19.75 -37.92 1.40
C ARG A 182 -19.76 -36.48 0.87
N LEU A 183 -20.89 -36.02 0.38
CA LEU A 183 -21.08 -34.70 -0.18
C LEU A 183 -20.89 -33.60 0.87
N ARG A 184 -21.41 -33.76 2.08
CA ARG A 184 -21.19 -32.84 3.20
C ARG A 184 -19.71 -32.77 3.60
N ARG A 185 -19.01 -33.90 3.59
CA ARG A 185 -17.58 -33.96 3.87
C ARG A 185 -16.81 -33.16 2.81
N GLU A 186 -17.13 -33.32 1.55
CA GLU A 186 -16.52 -32.61 0.45
C GLU A 186 -16.84 -31.12 0.50
N ALA A 187 -18.06 -30.74 0.79
CA ALA A 187 -18.46 -29.35 1.01
C ALA A 187 -17.61 -28.66 2.09
N ARG A 188 -17.34 -29.32 3.21
CA ARG A 188 -16.48 -28.81 4.28
C ARG A 188 -15.03 -28.63 3.82
N ARG A 189 -14.50 -29.55 3.01
CA ARG A 189 -13.15 -29.46 2.45
C ARG A 189 -13.03 -28.28 1.52
N TYR A 190 -14.00 -28.10 0.62
CA TYR A 190 -14.04 -26.94 -0.26
C TYR A 190 -14.18 -25.65 0.52
N ALA A 191 -15.04 -25.58 1.53
CA ALA A 191 -15.21 -24.39 2.34
C ALA A 191 -13.90 -23.95 3.03
N ALA A 192 -13.15 -24.91 3.57
CA ALA A 192 -11.86 -24.65 4.20
C ALA A 192 -10.81 -24.16 3.16
N PHE A 193 -10.78 -24.81 1.99
CA PHE A 193 -9.89 -24.46 0.89
C PHE A 193 -10.20 -23.07 0.33
N GLU A 194 -11.44 -22.83 -0.08
CA GLU A 194 -11.87 -21.56 -0.67
C GLU A 194 -11.69 -20.40 0.32
N ARG A 195 -12.01 -20.60 1.61
CA ARG A 195 -11.77 -19.59 2.65
C ARG A 195 -10.29 -19.22 2.77
N ALA A 196 -9.40 -20.21 2.75
CA ALA A 196 -7.97 -19.99 2.88
C ALA A 196 -7.42 -19.18 1.70
N TRP A 197 -7.90 -19.46 0.49
CA TRP A 197 -7.43 -18.78 -0.72
C TRP A 197 -8.08 -17.43 -0.95
N CYS A 198 -9.39 -17.26 -0.74
CA CYS A 198 -10.09 -15.99 -0.92
C CYS A 198 -9.44 -14.84 -0.13
N ARG A 199 -8.89 -15.13 1.04
CA ARG A 199 -8.20 -14.13 1.88
C ARG A 199 -6.84 -13.68 1.34
N ARG A 200 -6.25 -14.42 0.41
CA ARG A 200 -4.91 -14.15 -0.13
C ARG A 200 -4.96 -13.26 -1.38
N PHE A 201 -6.10 -13.18 -2.04
CA PHE A 201 -6.30 -12.33 -3.20
C PHE A 201 -6.66 -10.90 -2.79
N ASP A 202 -6.28 -9.95 -3.63
CA ASP A 202 -6.65 -8.54 -3.44
C ASP A 202 -8.13 -8.32 -3.73
N LEU A 203 -8.68 -9.05 -4.72
CA LEU A 203 -10.09 -9.01 -5.11
C LEU A 203 -10.63 -10.43 -5.33
N VAL A 204 -11.82 -10.69 -4.82
CA VAL A 204 -12.62 -11.85 -5.20
C VAL A 204 -13.78 -11.38 -6.05
N VAL A 205 -13.99 -11.99 -7.20
CA VAL A 205 -15.10 -11.71 -8.12
C VAL A 205 -16.09 -12.86 -8.07
N THR A 206 -17.35 -12.56 -7.92
CA THR A 206 -18.47 -13.52 -7.99
C THR A 206 -19.42 -13.11 -9.11
N VAL A 207 -20.24 -14.05 -9.58
CA VAL A 207 -21.14 -13.82 -10.72
C VAL A 207 -22.58 -13.49 -10.31
N SER A 208 -22.84 -13.44 -9.01
CA SER A 208 -24.13 -13.02 -8.47
C SER A 208 -23.99 -12.32 -7.11
N ASP A 209 -24.94 -11.43 -6.79
CA ASP A 209 -25.02 -10.77 -5.48
C ASP A 209 -25.21 -11.78 -4.34
N GLU A 210 -25.93 -12.86 -4.59
CA GLU A 210 -26.14 -13.91 -3.59
C GLU A 210 -24.84 -14.64 -3.24
N ASP A 211 -24.04 -14.98 -4.27
CA ASP A 211 -22.73 -15.57 -4.07
C ASP A 211 -21.78 -14.56 -3.40
N ALA A 212 -21.87 -13.28 -3.77
CA ALA A 212 -21.09 -12.22 -3.12
C ALA A 212 -21.42 -12.13 -1.62
N ARG A 213 -22.71 -12.13 -1.27
CA ARG A 213 -23.15 -12.12 0.14
C ARG A 213 -22.68 -13.36 0.88
N TRP A 214 -22.80 -14.54 0.25
CA TRP A 214 -22.37 -15.79 0.84
C TRP A 214 -20.85 -15.84 1.08
N VAL A 215 -20.04 -15.44 0.11
CA VAL A 215 -18.57 -15.36 0.21
C VAL A 215 -18.15 -14.35 1.26
N ARG A 216 -18.79 -13.18 1.31
CA ARG A 216 -18.51 -12.15 2.32
C ARG A 216 -18.76 -12.67 3.74
N GLY A 217 -19.88 -13.36 3.95
CA GLY A 217 -20.24 -13.92 5.26
C GLY A 217 -19.35 -15.08 5.72
N ASN A 218 -18.94 -15.94 4.78
CA ASN A 218 -18.25 -17.19 5.12
C ASN A 218 -16.73 -17.16 4.96
N TYR A 219 -16.20 -16.36 4.02
CA TYR A 219 -14.77 -16.38 3.66
C TYR A 219 -14.02 -15.10 4.03
N GLN A 220 -14.72 -13.98 4.19
CA GLN A 220 -14.14 -12.68 4.57
C GLN A 220 -12.96 -12.27 3.64
N PRO A 221 -13.19 -12.15 2.32
CA PRO A 221 -12.17 -11.68 1.40
C PRO A 221 -11.79 -10.23 1.72
N ARG A 222 -10.61 -9.78 1.25
CA ARG A 222 -10.16 -8.38 1.40
C ARG A 222 -11.11 -7.41 0.69
N ARG A 223 -11.50 -7.76 -0.53
CA ARG A 223 -12.45 -7.02 -1.36
C ARG A 223 -13.24 -7.99 -2.22
N ILE A 224 -14.48 -7.67 -2.51
CA ILE A 224 -15.35 -8.49 -3.35
C ILE A 224 -16.07 -7.60 -4.37
N TYR A 225 -16.13 -8.07 -5.60
CA TYR A 225 -16.83 -7.44 -6.72
C TYR A 225 -17.83 -8.41 -7.31
N GLU A 226 -19.05 -7.94 -7.59
CA GLU A 226 -20.04 -8.68 -8.34
C GLU A 226 -19.91 -8.35 -9.82
N LEU A 227 -19.52 -9.32 -10.62
CA LEU A 227 -19.52 -9.24 -12.07
C LEU A 227 -20.70 -10.05 -12.60
N LYS A 228 -21.81 -9.40 -12.89
CA LYS A 228 -22.96 -10.03 -13.50
C LYS A 228 -22.56 -10.72 -14.81
N LEU A 229 -23.26 -11.80 -15.15
CA LEU A 229 -23.00 -12.53 -16.38
C LEU A 229 -23.41 -11.70 -17.59
N PRO A 230 -22.53 -11.45 -18.55
CA PRO A 230 -22.90 -10.81 -19.79
C PRO A 230 -23.67 -11.76 -20.71
N VAL A 231 -24.56 -11.21 -21.50
CA VAL A 231 -25.14 -11.89 -22.65
C VAL A 231 -25.11 -10.96 -23.85
N ASP A 232 -24.76 -11.49 -25.01
CA ASP A 232 -24.67 -10.70 -26.23
C ASP A 232 -26.06 -10.55 -26.87
N PRO A 233 -26.71 -9.35 -26.81
CA PRO A 233 -28.03 -9.15 -27.33
C PRO A 233 -28.07 -9.07 -28.87
N GLU A 234 -26.92 -8.89 -29.51
CA GLU A 234 -26.79 -8.90 -30.97
C GLU A 234 -26.70 -10.34 -31.49
N HIS A 235 -26.12 -11.24 -30.69
CA HIS A 235 -26.04 -12.67 -31.02
C HIS A 235 -27.35 -13.40 -30.67
N PHE A 236 -27.90 -13.14 -29.49
CA PHE A 236 -29.19 -13.73 -29.06
C PHE A 236 -30.35 -12.78 -29.36
N THR A 237 -30.68 -12.65 -30.63
CA THR A 237 -31.75 -11.74 -31.11
C THR A 237 -33.14 -12.36 -30.98
N PRO A 238 -34.16 -11.54 -30.71
CA PRO A 238 -35.55 -12.01 -30.73
C PRO A 238 -35.93 -12.71 -32.04
N ALA A 239 -36.80 -13.70 -31.96
CA ALA A 239 -37.42 -14.33 -33.13
C ALA A 239 -38.64 -13.54 -33.57
N ALA A 240 -38.96 -13.60 -34.87
CA ALA A 240 -40.24 -13.08 -35.36
C ALA A 240 -41.40 -13.87 -34.71
N PRO A 241 -42.52 -13.24 -34.35
CA PRO A 241 -43.66 -13.93 -33.75
C PRO A 241 -44.21 -15.10 -34.62
N SER A 242 -44.05 -15.03 -35.93
CA SER A 242 -44.42 -16.07 -36.91
C SER A 242 -43.56 -17.34 -36.84
N GLU A 243 -42.40 -17.29 -36.16
CA GLU A 243 -41.53 -18.45 -36.01
C GLU A 243 -41.91 -19.29 -34.81
N GLU A 244 -42.80 -18.81 -33.92
CA GLU A 244 -43.16 -19.49 -32.70
C GLU A 244 -44.08 -20.70 -32.98
N VAL A 245 -43.65 -21.86 -32.47
CA VAL A 245 -44.45 -23.11 -32.57
C VAL A 245 -45.30 -23.25 -31.33
N PRO A 246 -46.63 -23.19 -31.44
CA PRO A 246 -47.49 -23.34 -30.27
C PRO A 246 -47.30 -24.69 -29.58
N GLY A 247 -47.14 -24.65 -28.25
CA GLY A 247 -46.95 -25.84 -27.43
C GLY A 247 -45.55 -26.40 -27.35
N LEU A 248 -44.57 -25.74 -28.00
CA LEU A 248 -43.18 -26.13 -27.94
C LEU A 248 -42.49 -25.55 -26.67
N MET A 249 -42.01 -26.43 -25.83
CA MET A 249 -41.15 -26.13 -24.65
C MET A 249 -39.73 -26.55 -24.93
N VAL A 250 -38.77 -25.75 -24.51
CA VAL A 250 -37.34 -26.04 -24.73
C VAL A 250 -36.57 -25.91 -23.41
N PHE A 251 -35.69 -26.88 -23.18
CA PHE A 251 -34.66 -26.85 -22.14
C PHE A 251 -33.27 -26.97 -22.75
N THR A 252 -32.37 -26.09 -22.39
CA THR A 252 -31.00 -26.09 -22.92
C THR A 252 -29.96 -26.35 -21.85
N GLY A 253 -28.81 -26.95 -22.26
CA GLY A 253 -27.67 -27.07 -21.35
C GLY A 253 -26.66 -28.15 -21.70
N LEU A 254 -25.60 -28.24 -20.88
CA LEU A 254 -24.67 -29.34 -20.93
C LEU A 254 -25.36 -30.58 -20.27
N LEU A 255 -25.75 -31.56 -21.07
CA LEU A 255 -26.59 -32.70 -20.69
C LEU A 255 -25.83 -33.83 -19.98
N SER A 256 -24.52 -33.64 -19.74
CA SER A 256 -23.71 -34.44 -18.82
C SER A 256 -23.57 -33.82 -17.44
N HIS A 257 -23.98 -32.55 -17.26
CA HIS A 257 -23.89 -31.88 -15.96
C HIS A 257 -25.03 -32.28 -15.05
N PRO A 258 -24.74 -32.81 -13.82
CA PRO A 258 -25.76 -33.45 -12.99
C PRO A 258 -27.01 -32.59 -12.71
N PRO A 259 -26.94 -31.27 -12.43
CA PRO A 259 -28.14 -30.45 -12.28
C PRO A 259 -29.04 -30.42 -13.52
N ASN A 260 -28.44 -30.44 -14.72
CA ASN A 260 -29.19 -30.41 -15.98
C ASN A 260 -29.81 -31.76 -16.31
N VAL A 261 -29.12 -32.84 -15.98
CA VAL A 261 -29.69 -34.23 -16.09
C VAL A 261 -30.91 -34.34 -15.22
N ASP A 262 -30.77 -33.99 -13.95
CA ASP A 262 -31.89 -34.04 -12.98
C ASP A 262 -33.08 -33.18 -13.43
N ALA A 263 -32.82 -31.96 -13.89
CA ALA A 263 -33.84 -31.03 -14.38
C ALA A 263 -34.61 -31.61 -15.59
N ALA A 264 -33.88 -32.18 -16.56
CA ALA A 264 -34.48 -32.80 -17.73
C ALA A 264 -35.36 -34.00 -17.35
N VAL A 265 -34.88 -34.88 -16.49
CA VAL A 265 -35.61 -36.04 -15.96
C VAL A 265 -36.84 -35.61 -15.19
N PHE A 266 -36.71 -34.65 -14.27
CA PHE A 266 -37.81 -34.12 -13.47
C PHE A 266 -38.91 -33.54 -14.37
N PHE A 267 -38.56 -32.68 -15.32
CA PHE A 267 -39.56 -32.10 -16.21
C PHE A 267 -40.22 -33.11 -17.08
N ALA A 268 -39.48 -33.98 -17.78
CA ALA A 268 -40.01 -34.95 -18.70
C ALA A 268 -40.93 -35.98 -18.02
N ARG A 269 -40.56 -36.45 -16.83
CA ARG A 269 -41.32 -37.51 -16.15
C ARG A 269 -42.43 -37.01 -15.22
N THR A 270 -42.24 -35.79 -14.64
CA THR A 270 -43.15 -35.33 -13.58
C THR A 270 -43.99 -34.13 -14.04
N VAL A 271 -43.40 -33.15 -14.74
CA VAL A 271 -44.10 -31.92 -15.14
C VAL A 271 -44.86 -32.10 -16.46
N LEU A 272 -44.20 -32.63 -17.48
CA LEU A 272 -44.77 -32.76 -18.85
C LEU A 272 -46.12 -33.51 -18.90
N PRO A 273 -46.34 -34.60 -18.16
CA PRO A 273 -47.66 -35.28 -18.16
C PRO A 273 -48.78 -34.34 -17.75
N HIS A 274 -48.59 -33.46 -16.77
CA HIS A 274 -49.59 -32.49 -16.34
C HIS A 274 -49.83 -31.41 -17.42
N VAL A 275 -48.78 -30.96 -18.10
CA VAL A 275 -48.92 -30.00 -19.23
C VAL A 275 -49.71 -30.67 -20.35
N ARG A 276 -49.39 -31.91 -20.71
CA ARG A 276 -50.06 -32.65 -21.80
C ARG A 276 -51.50 -33.01 -21.49
N ALA A 277 -51.88 -33.10 -20.21
CA ALA A 277 -53.29 -33.23 -19.85
C ALA A 277 -54.14 -32.02 -20.32
N SER A 278 -53.55 -30.82 -20.40
CA SER A 278 -54.21 -29.60 -20.90
C SER A 278 -53.90 -29.29 -22.36
N PHE A 279 -52.72 -29.70 -22.86
CA PHE A 279 -52.23 -29.52 -24.23
C PHE A 279 -51.67 -30.85 -24.76
N PRO A 280 -52.51 -31.74 -25.29
CA PRO A 280 -52.11 -33.10 -25.75
C PRO A 280 -50.94 -33.10 -26.74
N ASN A 281 -50.84 -32.06 -27.60
CA ASN A 281 -49.82 -31.91 -28.61
C ASN A 281 -48.59 -31.13 -28.12
N ALA A 282 -48.45 -30.85 -26.80
CA ALA A 282 -47.28 -30.17 -26.27
C ALA A 282 -46.03 -31.04 -26.46
N GLU A 283 -44.94 -30.42 -26.93
CA GLU A 283 -43.63 -31.05 -27.11
C GLU A 283 -42.59 -30.42 -26.19
N PHE A 284 -41.72 -31.26 -25.64
CA PHE A 284 -40.58 -30.86 -24.82
C PHE A 284 -39.27 -31.24 -25.52
N HIS A 285 -38.52 -30.25 -25.97
CA HIS A 285 -37.23 -30.44 -26.60
C HIS A 285 -36.13 -30.24 -25.58
N ILE A 286 -35.26 -31.25 -25.40
CA ILE A 286 -34.06 -31.22 -24.57
C ILE A 286 -32.86 -31.05 -25.48
N VAL A 287 -32.28 -29.85 -25.50
CA VAL A 287 -31.26 -29.45 -26.46
C VAL A 287 -29.93 -29.23 -25.76
N GLY A 288 -28.87 -29.88 -26.20
CA GLY A 288 -27.55 -29.62 -25.62
C GLY A 288 -26.51 -30.67 -25.91
N ARG A 289 -25.32 -30.44 -25.33
CA ARG A 289 -24.13 -31.24 -25.61
C ARG A 289 -23.97 -32.40 -24.60
N ARG A 290 -23.36 -33.49 -25.09
CA ARG A 290 -22.94 -34.64 -24.27
C ARG A 290 -24.08 -35.23 -23.41
N PRO A 291 -25.22 -35.61 -23.96
CA PRO A 291 -26.28 -36.21 -23.17
C PRO A 291 -25.83 -37.53 -22.55
N THR A 292 -26.26 -37.78 -21.32
CA THR A 292 -26.10 -39.07 -20.67
C THR A 292 -27.10 -40.09 -21.26
N GLU A 293 -26.84 -41.38 -21.06
CA GLU A 293 -27.78 -42.44 -21.46
C GLU A 293 -29.15 -42.22 -20.84
N GLU A 294 -29.22 -41.76 -19.59
CA GLU A 294 -30.43 -41.43 -18.88
C GLU A 294 -31.24 -40.32 -19.58
N VAL A 295 -30.58 -39.26 -20.06
CA VAL A 295 -31.25 -38.18 -20.82
C VAL A 295 -31.69 -38.67 -22.18
N LEU A 296 -30.84 -39.44 -22.89
CA LEU A 296 -31.20 -40.03 -24.19
C LEU A 296 -32.46 -40.93 -24.08
N ALA A 297 -32.58 -41.70 -23.02
CA ALA A 297 -33.72 -42.54 -22.77
C ALA A 297 -35.06 -41.78 -22.62
N LEU A 298 -35.02 -40.49 -22.25
CA LEU A 298 -36.22 -39.64 -22.16
C LEU A 298 -36.90 -39.44 -23.52
N GLY A 299 -36.17 -39.57 -24.61
CA GLY A 299 -36.74 -39.51 -25.98
C GLY A 299 -37.75 -40.57 -26.34
N ALA A 300 -37.85 -41.63 -25.53
CA ALA A 300 -38.90 -42.65 -25.64
C ALA A 300 -40.24 -42.21 -25.02
N LEU A 301 -40.27 -41.11 -24.26
CA LEU A 301 -41.48 -40.59 -23.61
C LEU A 301 -42.33 -39.80 -24.65
N PRO A 302 -43.66 -39.90 -24.58
CA PRO A 302 -44.55 -39.16 -25.46
C PRO A 302 -44.35 -37.66 -25.36
N GLY A 303 -44.11 -36.99 -26.51
CA GLY A 303 -43.89 -35.54 -26.58
C GLY A 303 -42.52 -35.08 -26.12
N VAL A 304 -41.56 -35.98 -25.94
CA VAL A 304 -40.18 -35.63 -25.60
C VAL A 304 -39.26 -35.85 -26.80
N ARG A 305 -38.42 -34.85 -27.11
CA ARG A 305 -37.39 -34.98 -28.13
C ARG A 305 -36.03 -34.57 -27.56
N VAL A 306 -35.04 -35.43 -27.61
CA VAL A 306 -33.67 -35.14 -27.21
C VAL A 306 -32.86 -34.80 -28.46
N ILE A 307 -32.21 -33.63 -28.48
CA ILE A 307 -31.49 -33.13 -29.63
C ILE A 307 -30.06 -32.86 -29.19
N PRO A 308 -29.16 -33.84 -29.43
CA PRO A 308 -27.77 -33.74 -28.96
C PRO A 308 -26.90 -32.89 -29.88
N ASP A 309 -25.88 -32.29 -29.28
CA ASP A 309 -24.71 -31.73 -29.94
C ASP A 309 -25.04 -30.77 -31.12
N VAL A 310 -26.03 -29.90 -30.92
CA VAL A 310 -26.43 -28.92 -31.94
C VAL A 310 -25.37 -27.86 -32.16
N PRO A 311 -25.10 -27.43 -33.40
CA PRO A 311 -24.14 -26.35 -33.70
C PRO A 311 -24.57 -25.01 -33.14
N ASP A 312 -25.88 -24.72 -33.14
CA ASP A 312 -26.46 -23.46 -32.70
C ASP A 312 -27.78 -23.71 -31.98
N ILE A 313 -27.79 -23.38 -30.67
CA ILE A 313 -28.98 -23.57 -29.83
C ILE A 313 -30.11 -22.62 -30.20
N ARG A 314 -29.81 -21.45 -30.82
CA ARG A 314 -30.80 -20.44 -31.17
C ARG A 314 -31.85 -20.97 -32.13
N THR A 315 -31.47 -21.86 -33.04
CA THR A 315 -32.40 -22.47 -34.00
C THR A 315 -33.48 -23.33 -33.33
N HIS A 316 -33.23 -23.77 -32.10
CA HIS A 316 -34.18 -24.53 -31.31
C HIS A 316 -34.90 -23.71 -30.27
N VAL A 317 -34.28 -22.64 -29.74
CA VAL A 317 -34.87 -21.76 -28.72
C VAL A 317 -35.82 -20.74 -29.38
N ARG A 318 -35.49 -20.19 -30.58
CA ARG A 318 -36.31 -19.22 -31.27
C ARG A 318 -37.76 -19.70 -31.52
N PRO A 319 -38.00 -20.94 -31.95
CA PRO A 319 -39.38 -21.43 -32.20
C PRO A 319 -40.11 -21.81 -30.89
N ALA A 320 -39.46 -21.82 -29.73
CA ALA A 320 -40.10 -22.21 -28.49
C ALA A 320 -41.17 -21.18 -28.06
N SER A 321 -42.33 -21.68 -27.64
CA SER A 321 -43.31 -20.86 -26.93
C SER A 321 -42.90 -20.55 -25.49
N VAL A 322 -42.25 -21.53 -24.84
CA VAL A 322 -41.79 -21.40 -23.47
C VAL A 322 -40.40 -22.05 -23.29
N VAL A 323 -39.49 -21.35 -22.66
CA VAL A 323 -38.22 -21.95 -22.17
C VAL A 323 -38.40 -22.35 -20.72
N VAL A 324 -38.07 -23.59 -20.39
CA VAL A 324 -38.21 -24.13 -19.03
C VAL A 324 -36.86 -24.36 -18.39
N VAL A 325 -36.74 -23.97 -17.12
CA VAL A 325 -35.50 -24.12 -16.36
C VAL A 325 -35.79 -24.77 -15.01
N PRO A 326 -36.07 -26.08 -15.02
CA PRO A 326 -36.59 -26.82 -13.86
C PRO A 326 -35.47 -27.32 -12.95
N LEU A 327 -34.47 -26.49 -12.63
CA LEU A 327 -33.33 -26.88 -11.79
C LEU A 327 -33.75 -27.01 -10.33
N ARG A 328 -33.51 -28.17 -9.71
CA ARG A 328 -33.79 -28.42 -8.30
C ARG A 328 -32.58 -28.20 -7.39
N TYR A 329 -31.42 -28.17 -7.94
CA TYR A 329 -30.16 -27.80 -7.27
C TYR A 329 -29.14 -27.27 -8.28
N GLY A 330 -28.11 -26.60 -7.77
CA GLY A 330 -27.01 -26.02 -8.57
C GLY A 330 -26.44 -24.79 -7.90
N SER A 331 -25.33 -24.35 -8.41
CA SER A 331 -24.73 -23.03 -8.14
C SER A 331 -24.24 -22.44 -9.46
N GLY A 332 -23.89 -21.18 -9.47
CA GLY A 332 -23.31 -20.54 -10.63
C GLY A 332 -24.31 -19.94 -11.60
N SER A 333 -23.84 -19.77 -12.85
CA SER A 333 -24.47 -18.93 -13.85
C SER A 333 -25.85 -19.42 -14.35
N ARG A 334 -26.77 -18.49 -14.48
CA ARG A 334 -28.10 -18.72 -15.06
C ARG A 334 -28.14 -18.30 -16.54
N GLN A 335 -27.03 -18.57 -17.25
CA GLN A 335 -26.82 -18.15 -18.64
C GLN A 335 -28.01 -18.51 -19.54
N LYS A 336 -28.59 -19.70 -19.39
CA LYS A 336 -29.74 -20.16 -20.22
C LYS A 336 -31.00 -19.28 -20.06
N ILE A 337 -31.21 -18.65 -18.90
CA ILE A 337 -32.30 -17.69 -18.72
C ILE A 337 -31.96 -16.37 -19.42
N LEU A 338 -30.73 -15.90 -19.28
CA LEU A 338 -30.29 -14.67 -19.94
C LEU A 338 -30.33 -14.80 -21.46
N GLU A 339 -29.90 -15.93 -22.01
CA GLU A 339 -30.00 -16.24 -23.45
C GLU A 339 -31.45 -16.28 -23.91
N ALA A 340 -32.35 -16.91 -23.15
CA ALA A 340 -33.77 -16.96 -23.44
C ALA A 340 -34.41 -15.57 -23.35
N TRP A 341 -34.09 -14.79 -22.30
CA TRP A 341 -34.56 -13.41 -22.15
C TRP A 341 -34.05 -12.51 -23.30
N SER A 342 -32.76 -12.66 -23.68
CA SER A 342 -32.19 -11.95 -24.82
C SER A 342 -32.91 -12.23 -26.13
N MET A 343 -33.43 -13.46 -26.31
CA MET A 343 -34.27 -13.85 -27.46
C MET A 343 -35.76 -13.55 -27.24
N GLU A 344 -36.11 -12.77 -26.22
CA GLU A 344 -37.52 -12.49 -25.87
C GLU A 344 -38.35 -13.75 -25.67
N LYS A 345 -37.86 -14.73 -24.94
CA LYS A 345 -38.65 -15.91 -24.62
C LYS A 345 -39.28 -15.84 -23.21
N CYS A 346 -40.49 -16.31 -23.12
CA CYS A 346 -41.15 -16.53 -21.85
C CYS A 346 -40.44 -17.66 -21.11
N VAL A 347 -39.99 -17.40 -19.92
CA VAL A 347 -39.26 -18.35 -19.09
C VAL A 347 -40.10 -18.80 -17.92
N VAL A 348 -40.15 -20.13 -17.67
CA VAL A 348 -40.67 -20.73 -16.45
C VAL A 348 -39.53 -21.42 -15.76
N SER A 349 -39.22 -21.01 -14.53
CA SER A 349 -38.06 -21.50 -13.76
C SER A 349 -38.47 -21.90 -12.34
N THR A 350 -37.63 -22.71 -11.71
CA THR A 350 -37.62 -22.81 -10.24
C THR A 350 -36.95 -21.58 -9.63
N SER A 351 -37.17 -21.32 -8.35
CA SER A 351 -36.44 -20.30 -7.61
C SER A 351 -34.92 -20.53 -7.65
N ILE A 352 -34.49 -21.80 -7.58
CA ILE A 352 -33.07 -22.18 -7.73
C ILE A 352 -32.58 -21.93 -9.16
N GLY A 353 -33.44 -22.19 -10.15
CA GLY A 353 -33.10 -21.95 -11.57
C GLY A 353 -32.89 -20.47 -11.90
N ALA A 354 -33.60 -19.58 -11.22
CA ALA A 354 -33.52 -18.11 -11.40
C ALA A 354 -32.62 -17.40 -10.38
N GLU A 355 -31.99 -18.14 -9.49
CA GLU A 355 -31.16 -17.58 -8.41
C GLU A 355 -30.07 -16.65 -8.93
N GLY A 356 -29.93 -15.49 -8.33
CA GLY A 356 -28.91 -14.48 -8.70
C GLY A 356 -29.30 -13.60 -9.89
N LEU A 357 -30.50 -13.74 -10.45
CA LEU A 357 -31.05 -12.83 -11.45
C LEU A 357 -32.05 -11.85 -10.83
N SER A 358 -32.14 -10.66 -11.42
CA SER A 358 -33.15 -9.66 -11.05
C SER A 358 -34.51 -10.04 -11.63
N TYR A 359 -35.23 -10.91 -10.95
CA TYR A 359 -36.53 -11.35 -11.42
C TYR A 359 -37.70 -10.89 -10.54
N VAL A 360 -38.86 -10.74 -11.18
CA VAL A 360 -40.15 -10.53 -10.52
C VAL A 360 -41.13 -11.51 -11.15
N ASP A 361 -41.68 -12.39 -10.31
CA ASP A 361 -42.62 -13.44 -10.76
C ASP A 361 -43.81 -12.84 -11.50
N GLY A 362 -44.20 -13.44 -12.62
CA GLY A 362 -45.25 -12.98 -13.50
C GLY A 362 -44.98 -11.69 -14.26
N THR A 363 -43.81 -11.08 -14.08
CA THR A 363 -43.38 -9.84 -14.76
C THR A 363 -42.30 -10.09 -15.81
N ASN A 364 -41.23 -10.79 -15.47
CA ASN A 364 -40.14 -11.09 -16.39
C ASN A 364 -39.81 -12.60 -16.49
N LEU A 365 -40.33 -13.42 -15.59
CA LEU A 365 -40.38 -14.86 -15.67
C LEU A 365 -41.50 -15.38 -14.76
N PHE A 366 -41.78 -16.69 -14.84
CA PHE A 366 -42.61 -17.39 -13.86
C PHE A 366 -41.76 -18.26 -12.95
N ILE A 367 -42.02 -18.19 -11.62
CA ILE A 367 -41.36 -19.01 -10.63
C ILE A 367 -42.32 -20.14 -10.19
N ALA A 368 -41.81 -21.38 -10.24
CA ALA A 368 -42.56 -22.54 -9.86
C ALA A 368 -41.66 -23.66 -9.34
N ASP A 369 -41.73 -23.98 -8.06
CA ASP A 369 -40.84 -24.92 -7.36
C ASP A 369 -41.42 -26.33 -7.25
N SER A 370 -42.72 -26.55 -7.58
CA SER A 370 -43.35 -27.84 -7.66
C SER A 370 -43.75 -28.23 -9.11
N ALA A 371 -43.93 -29.51 -9.35
CA ALA A 371 -44.32 -30.00 -10.67
C ALA A 371 -45.69 -29.43 -11.13
N GLU A 372 -46.63 -29.35 -10.22
CA GLU A 372 -48.00 -28.87 -10.48
C GLU A 372 -47.94 -27.33 -10.76
N ALA A 373 -47.21 -26.58 -9.93
CA ALA A 373 -47.04 -25.13 -10.15
C ALA A 373 -46.34 -24.85 -11.47
N MET A 374 -45.31 -25.62 -11.81
CA MET A 374 -44.58 -25.47 -13.05
C MET A 374 -45.45 -25.81 -14.27
N ALA A 375 -46.24 -26.87 -14.21
CA ALA A 375 -47.18 -27.21 -15.24
C ALA A 375 -48.28 -26.13 -15.39
N ALA A 376 -48.78 -25.58 -14.30
CA ALA A 376 -49.73 -24.47 -14.32
C ALA A 376 -49.11 -23.19 -14.97
N ALA A 377 -47.90 -22.80 -14.57
CA ALA A 377 -47.20 -21.65 -15.17
C ALA A 377 -46.95 -21.82 -16.68
N VAL A 378 -46.48 -23.00 -17.11
CA VAL A 378 -46.32 -23.33 -18.53
C VAL A 378 -47.66 -23.25 -19.25
N THR A 379 -48.73 -23.81 -18.67
CA THR A 379 -50.08 -23.81 -19.25
C THR A 379 -50.60 -22.38 -19.39
N THR A 380 -50.42 -21.52 -18.39
CA THR A 380 -50.79 -20.10 -18.43
C THR A 380 -50.04 -19.38 -19.55
N ALA A 381 -48.69 -19.56 -19.61
CA ALA A 381 -47.87 -18.96 -20.65
C ALA A 381 -48.29 -19.41 -22.08
N MET A 382 -48.76 -20.65 -22.28
CA MET A 382 -49.25 -21.15 -23.56
C MET A 382 -50.65 -20.61 -23.92
N ARG A 383 -51.52 -20.51 -22.91
CA ARG A 383 -52.95 -20.16 -23.07
C ARG A 383 -53.17 -18.64 -23.25
N GLU A 384 -52.34 -17.84 -22.60
CA GLU A 384 -52.52 -16.40 -22.46
C GLU A 384 -51.39 -15.59 -23.20
N PRO A 385 -51.60 -15.30 -24.50
CA PRO A 385 -50.57 -14.63 -25.32
C PRO A 385 -50.11 -13.26 -24.77
N GLU A 386 -51.04 -12.51 -24.20
CA GLU A 386 -50.73 -11.17 -23.62
C GLU A 386 -49.86 -11.26 -22.38
N VAL A 387 -50.13 -12.24 -21.50
CA VAL A 387 -49.27 -12.50 -20.32
C VAL A 387 -47.91 -12.98 -20.75
N ARG A 388 -47.86 -13.89 -21.74
CA ARG A 388 -46.59 -14.38 -22.30
C ARG A 388 -45.80 -13.21 -22.92
N ALA A 389 -46.46 -12.29 -23.68
CA ALA A 389 -45.82 -11.14 -24.29
C ALA A 389 -45.24 -10.17 -23.22
N ARG A 390 -45.98 -9.89 -22.15
CA ARG A 390 -45.51 -9.05 -21.06
C ARG A 390 -44.28 -9.66 -20.37
N VAL A 391 -44.33 -10.95 -20.02
CA VAL A 391 -43.24 -11.64 -19.30
C VAL A 391 -41.96 -11.71 -20.16
N ARG A 392 -42.05 -12.01 -21.44
CA ARG A 392 -40.90 -12.09 -22.34
C ARG A 392 -40.25 -10.72 -22.54
N HIS A 393 -41.04 -9.65 -22.66
CA HIS A 393 -40.55 -8.28 -22.81
C HIS A 393 -39.84 -7.84 -21.51
N GLY A 394 -40.44 -8.05 -20.34
CA GLY A 394 -39.79 -7.74 -19.05
C GLY A 394 -38.46 -8.47 -18.84
N GLY A 395 -38.32 -9.70 -19.35
CA GLY A 395 -37.05 -10.43 -19.36
C GLY A 395 -35.99 -9.75 -20.22
N ARG A 396 -36.38 -9.31 -21.44
CA ARG A 396 -35.46 -8.58 -22.34
C ARG A 396 -34.97 -7.25 -21.74
N GLU A 397 -35.85 -6.48 -21.09
CA GLU A 397 -35.49 -5.24 -20.41
C GLU A 397 -34.44 -5.46 -19.32
N VAL A 398 -34.51 -6.58 -18.56
CA VAL A 398 -33.49 -6.92 -17.56
C VAL A 398 -32.14 -7.15 -18.22
N VAL A 399 -32.11 -7.88 -19.34
CA VAL A 399 -30.86 -8.13 -20.09
C VAL A 399 -30.21 -6.81 -20.54
N GLU A 400 -30.97 -5.93 -21.18
CA GLU A 400 -30.50 -4.67 -21.70
C GLU A 400 -29.98 -3.72 -20.59
N ARG A 401 -30.65 -3.72 -19.44
CA ARG A 401 -30.30 -2.85 -18.32
C ARG A 401 -29.11 -3.37 -17.50
N GLU A 402 -28.97 -4.69 -17.31
CA GLU A 402 -28.11 -5.24 -16.29
C GLU A 402 -27.04 -6.22 -16.79
N HIS A 403 -27.19 -6.73 -18.02
CA HIS A 403 -26.35 -7.79 -18.57
C HIS A 403 -25.68 -7.41 -19.90
N ASP A 404 -25.64 -6.12 -20.23
CA ASP A 404 -24.90 -5.60 -21.38
C ASP A 404 -23.40 -5.82 -21.21
N PRO A 405 -22.72 -6.49 -22.15
CA PRO A 405 -21.32 -6.86 -22.02
C PRO A 405 -20.38 -5.65 -21.91
N THR A 406 -20.70 -4.58 -22.64
CA THR A 406 -19.87 -3.36 -22.71
C THR A 406 -19.94 -2.59 -21.39
N MET A 407 -21.14 -2.47 -20.84
CA MET A 407 -21.35 -1.83 -19.54
C MET A 407 -20.66 -2.61 -18.40
N LEU A 408 -20.82 -3.92 -18.39
CA LEU A 408 -20.20 -4.78 -17.37
C LEU A 408 -18.67 -4.78 -17.46
N ALA A 409 -18.11 -4.84 -18.66
CA ALA A 409 -16.68 -4.75 -18.88
C ALA A 409 -16.13 -3.38 -18.45
N ALA A 410 -16.84 -2.29 -18.75
CA ALA A 410 -16.43 -0.94 -18.32
C ALA A 410 -16.40 -0.80 -16.79
N GLY A 411 -17.43 -1.30 -16.10
CA GLY A 411 -17.48 -1.31 -14.63
C GLY A 411 -16.34 -2.13 -14.02
N TYR A 412 -16.10 -3.32 -14.52
CA TYR A 412 -15.03 -4.19 -14.06
C TYR A 412 -13.64 -3.60 -14.34
N HIS A 413 -13.43 -3.03 -15.53
CA HIS A 413 -12.19 -2.34 -15.87
C HIS A 413 -11.91 -1.16 -14.92
N ALA A 414 -12.92 -0.36 -14.58
CA ALA A 414 -12.77 0.76 -13.65
C ALA A 414 -12.36 0.27 -12.25
N GLU A 415 -12.94 -0.82 -11.76
CA GLU A 415 -12.59 -1.45 -10.49
C GLU A 415 -11.14 -1.95 -10.48
N LEU A 416 -10.73 -2.68 -11.52
CA LEU A 416 -9.35 -3.17 -11.65
C LEU A 416 -8.33 -2.04 -11.75
N THR A 417 -8.66 -0.97 -12.47
CA THR A 417 -7.81 0.22 -12.61
C THR A 417 -7.63 0.91 -11.26
N THR A 418 -8.70 1.02 -10.49
CA THR A 418 -8.66 1.59 -9.14
C THR A 418 -7.76 0.77 -8.23
N LEU A 419 -7.93 -0.56 -8.23
CA LEU A 419 -7.09 -1.46 -7.44
C LEU A 419 -5.61 -1.43 -7.84
N ALA A 420 -5.33 -1.40 -9.15
CA ALA A 420 -3.96 -1.33 -9.65
C ALA A 420 -3.29 -0.02 -9.21
N ARG A 421 -4.03 1.09 -9.23
CA ARG A 421 -3.54 2.37 -8.71
C ARG A 421 -3.31 2.32 -7.19
N GLU A 422 -4.29 1.85 -6.41
CA GLU A 422 -4.18 1.71 -4.95
C GLU A 422 -2.97 0.86 -4.57
N LYS A 423 -2.74 -0.25 -5.28
CA LYS A 423 -1.61 -1.15 -5.02
C LYS A 423 -0.28 -0.52 -5.39
N ALA A 424 -0.19 0.15 -6.53
CA ALA A 424 1.01 0.89 -6.94
C ALA A 424 1.33 2.02 -5.95
N GLU A 425 0.31 2.75 -5.47
CA GLU A 425 0.46 3.76 -4.43
C GLU A 425 0.91 3.14 -3.11
N ALA A 426 0.34 2.00 -2.71
CA ALA A 426 0.75 1.26 -1.51
C ALA A 426 2.19 0.73 -1.61
N GLU A 427 2.61 0.33 -2.81
CA GLU A 427 3.99 -0.12 -3.05
C GLU A 427 5.00 1.02 -3.05
N THR A 428 4.63 2.21 -3.51
CA THR A 428 5.48 3.40 -3.43
C THR A 428 5.48 4.04 -2.04
N ARG A 429 4.55 3.61 -1.16
CA ARG A 429 4.45 4.11 0.20
C ARG A 429 5.61 3.62 1.04
N MET A 430 6.38 4.57 1.55
CA MET A 430 7.45 4.30 2.51
C MET A 430 6.86 4.13 3.92
N ARG A 431 7.46 3.24 4.70
CA ARG A 431 7.21 3.10 6.14
C ARG A 431 8.47 3.47 6.89
N VAL A 432 8.46 4.67 7.46
CA VAL A 432 9.64 5.31 8.05
C VAL A 432 9.51 5.35 9.56
N LEU A 433 10.55 4.87 10.26
CA LEU A 433 10.73 5.04 11.68
C LEU A 433 11.55 6.29 11.95
N LEU A 434 11.00 7.22 12.72
CA LEU A 434 11.71 8.41 13.21
C LEU A 434 12.26 8.12 14.60
N ASP A 435 13.56 7.91 14.74
CA ASP A 435 14.19 7.64 16.03
C ASP A 435 14.46 8.92 16.80
N MET A 436 13.57 9.24 17.71
CA MET A 436 13.64 10.41 18.59
C MET A 436 13.73 10.04 20.08
N ARG A 437 14.13 8.80 20.42
CA ARG A 437 14.24 8.33 21.82
C ARG A 437 15.19 9.16 22.66
N TRP A 438 16.16 9.81 22.06
CA TRP A 438 17.13 10.68 22.67
C TRP A 438 16.57 12.06 23.09
N MET A 439 15.37 12.44 22.69
CA MET A 439 14.79 13.75 22.97
C MET A 439 14.58 13.99 24.46
N ILE A 440 15.25 15.05 24.95
CA ILE A 440 15.04 15.57 26.29
C ILE A 440 14.70 17.05 26.15
N PRO A 441 13.46 17.47 26.45
CA PRO A 441 13.04 18.84 26.29
C PRO A 441 14.01 19.85 26.96
N GLY A 442 14.45 20.82 26.16
CA GLY A 442 15.37 21.86 26.63
C GLY A 442 16.82 21.44 26.83
N LEU A 443 17.18 20.18 26.60
CA LEU A 443 18.56 19.71 26.81
C LEU A 443 19.28 19.28 25.53
N ALA A 444 18.55 18.98 24.48
CA ALA A 444 19.09 18.44 23.23
C ALA A 444 19.53 19.52 22.22
N GLY A 445 19.27 20.80 22.50
CA GLY A 445 19.77 21.93 21.73
C GLY A 445 19.30 21.96 20.27
N GLY A 446 20.23 22.20 19.32
CA GLY A 446 19.93 22.34 17.90
C GLY A 446 19.29 21.11 17.26
N ILE A 447 19.62 19.89 17.71
CA ILE A 447 19.06 18.64 17.18
C ILE A 447 17.57 18.52 17.56
N GLU A 448 17.18 18.99 18.75
CA GLU A 448 15.78 19.03 19.16
C GLU A 448 14.97 19.96 18.26
N ASN A 449 15.52 21.14 17.94
CA ASN A 449 14.89 22.08 17.02
C ASN A 449 14.71 21.47 15.63
N LEU A 450 15.71 20.74 15.15
CA LEU A 450 15.67 20.01 13.88
C LEU A 450 14.53 18.99 13.88
N ALA A 451 14.50 18.09 14.88
CA ALA A 451 13.48 17.06 14.96
C ALA A 451 12.06 17.63 15.03
N ARG A 452 11.88 18.72 15.78
CA ARG A 452 10.58 19.41 15.90
C ARG A 452 10.18 20.13 14.59
N GLY A 453 11.11 20.85 13.98
CA GLY A 453 10.88 21.57 12.73
C GLY A 453 10.55 20.61 11.58
N PHE A 454 11.37 19.59 11.41
CA PHE A 454 11.13 18.53 10.42
C PHE A 454 9.78 17.82 10.62
N THR A 455 9.49 17.36 11.83
CA THR A 455 8.26 16.61 12.08
C THR A 455 7.01 17.47 11.86
N ARG A 456 7.03 18.74 12.24
CA ARG A 456 5.92 19.69 11.99
C ARG A 456 5.64 19.85 10.52
N GLU A 457 6.68 20.07 9.71
CA GLU A 457 6.53 20.20 8.26
C GLU A 457 6.17 18.87 7.59
N LEU A 458 6.73 17.75 8.07
CA LEU A 458 6.38 16.42 7.60
C LEU A 458 4.88 16.14 7.76
N LEU A 459 4.34 16.46 8.92
CA LEU A 459 2.90 16.35 9.20
C LEU A 459 2.08 17.26 8.28
N ALA A 460 2.58 18.40 7.87
CA ALA A 460 1.89 19.30 6.95
C ALA A 460 1.93 18.82 5.49
N LEU A 461 3.08 18.30 5.04
CA LEU A 461 3.37 18.01 3.64
C LEU A 461 2.99 16.62 3.18
N ASP A 462 3.20 15.59 4.01
CA ASP A 462 3.08 14.20 3.59
C ASP A 462 1.91 13.50 4.26
N ARG A 463 0.99 12.98 3.43
CA ARG A 463 -0.17 12.18 3.84
C ARG A 463 -0.15 10.77 3.25
N THR A 464 0.81 10.47 2.41
CA THR A 464 0.88 9.20 1.66
C THR A 464 1.75 8.16 2.32
N ASN A 465 2.92 8.55 2.83
CA ASN A 465 3.83 7.65 3.52
C ASN A 465 3.41 7.42 4.97
N GLU A 466 3.83 6.31 5.55
CA GLU A 466 3.54 5.95 6.94
C GLU A 466 4.75 6.27 7.82
N TYR A 467 4.51 6.94 8.93
CA TYR A 467 5.53 7.34 9.87
C TYR A 467 5.25 6.78 11.24
N CYS A 468 6.32 6.31 11.87
CA CYS A 468 6.31 5.84 13.25
C CYS A 468 7.39 6.57 14.04
N ALA A 469 7.02 7.45 14.97
CA ALA A 469 7.95 8.17 15.80
C ALA A 469 8.18 7.44 17.14
N LEU A 470 9.43 7.04 17.40
CA LEU A 470 9.84 6.56 18.70
C LEU A 470 10.20 7.76 19.59
N LEU A 471 9.34 8.06 20.56
CA LEU A 471 9.49 9.20 21.46
C LEU A 471 9.55 8.75 22.93
N PRO A 472 10.33 9.42 23.78
CA PRO A 472 10.19 9.26 25.22
C PRO A 472 8.78 9.59 25.67
N ALA A 473 8.27 8.89 26.68
CA ALA A 473 6.90 9.07 27.17
C ALA A 473 6.53 10.53 27.48
N ARG A 474 7.50 11.32 27.99
CA ARG A 474 7.34 12.77 28.29
C ARG A 474 7.14 13.63 27.04
N CYS A 475 7.60 13.16 25.85
CA CYS A 475 7.48 13.87 24.57
C CYS A 475 6.29 13.37 23.74
N ARG A 476 5.49 12.44 24.25
CA ARG A 476 4.39 11.79 23.51
C ARG A 476 3.37 12.78 22.93
N TYR A 477 3.16 13.90 23.59
CA TYR A 477 2.18 14.92 23.19
C TYR A 477 2.82 16.15 22.54
N ASP A 478 4.10 16.13 22.27
CA ASP A 478 4.84 17.26 21.70
C ASP A 478 4.43 17.54 20.23
N PHE A 479 3.81 16.57 19.58
CA PHE A 479 3.36 16.69 18.19
C PHE A 479 1.85 16.48 18.11
N ASP A 480 1.14 17.39 17.44
CA ASP A 480 -0.30 17.22 17.19
C ASP A 480 -0.51 16.27 15.99
N VAL A 481 -0.69 15.01 16.30
CA VAL A 481 -0.94 13.94 15.35
C VAL A 481 -2.42 13.56 15.22
N ARG A 482 -3.33 14.32 15.88
CA ARG A 482 -4.76 14.06 15.82
C ARG A 482 -5.28 14.16 14.39
N GLY A 483 -6.10 13.19 13.99
CA GLY A 483 -6.62 13.11 12.61
C GLY A 483 -5.60 12.68 11.54
N ARG A 484 -4.41 12.20 11.95
CA ARG A 484 -3.38 11.67 11.05
C ARG A 484 -3.33 10.15 11.11
N SER A 485 -3.95 9.48 10.14
CA SER A 485 -3.93 8.01 10.04
C SER A 485 -2.57 7.46 9.64
N ASN A 486 -1.74 8.28 9.01
CA ASN A 486 -0.42 7.91 8.49
C ASN A 486 0.75 8.22 9.46
N PHE A 487 0.48 8.70 10.67
CA PHE A 487 1.52 9.01 11.66
C PHE A 487 1.17 8.38 13.01
N ARG A 488 2.08 7.60 13.55
CA ARG A 488 1.95 6.92 14.86
C ARG A 488 3.07 7.35 15.79
N VAL A 489 2.73 7.56 17.06
CA VAL A 489 3.70 7.79 18.11
C VAL A 489 3.78 6.52 18.96
N ILE A 490 4.98 6.00 19.11
CA ILE A 490 5.30 4.88 20.01
C ILE A 490 6.16 5.44 21.13
N SER A 491 5.71 5.20 22.35
CA SER A 491 6.50 5.52 23.54
C SER A 491 6.74 4.24 24.34
N PRO A 492 7.94 4.03 24.89
CA PRO A 492 8.21 2.91 25.80
C PRO A 492 7.20 2.92 26.96
N ASP A 493 6.55 1.79 27.21
CA ASP A 493 5.40 1.67 28.12
C ASP A 493 5.76 1.70 29.61
N SER A 494 7.04 1.82 30.02
CA SER A 494 7.39 1.79 31.43
C SER A 494 8.13 3.02 31.94
N ALA A 495 7.66 3.53 33.09
CA ALA A 495 8.40 4.52 33.90
C ALA A 495 9.82 4.02 34.22
N TRP A 496 10.05 2.72 34.21
CA TRP A 496 11.34 2.07 34.44
C TRP A 496 12.31 2.27 33.25
N GLU A 497 11.83 2.15 32.02
CA GLU A 497 12.65 2.38 30.81
C GLU A 497 12.96 3.87 30.64
N THR A 498 11.99 4.72 30.95
CA THR A 498 12.21 6.17 31.04
C THR A 498 13.23 6.51 32.13
N ALA A 499 13.17 5.85 33.30
CA ALA A 499 14.15 6.02 34.39
C ALA A 499 15.53 5.46 34.00
N LYS A 500 15.63 4.37 33.24
CA LYS A 500 16.91 3.86 32.71
C LYS A 500 17.54 4.84 31.72
N LEU A 501 16.74 5.41 30.80
CA LEU A 501 17.20 6.45 29.87
C LEU A 501 17.65 7.72 30.63
N TYR A 502 16.92 8.11 31.70
CA TYR A 502 17.32 9.21 32.56
C TYR A 502 18.57 8.86 33.38
N ALA A 503 18.64 7.67 33.94
CA ALA A 503 19.83 7.18 34.67
C ALA A 503 21.03 7.09 33.71
N HIS A 504 20.82 6.69 32.43
CA HIS A 504 21.88 6.66 31.42
C HIS A 504 22.31 8.08 31.04
N ALA A 505 21.35 9.00 30.82
CA ALA A 505 21.66 10.40 30.52
C ALA A 505 22.28 11.14 31.74
N CYS A 506 21.82 10.86 32.98
CA CYS A 506 22.40 11.38 34.21
C CYS A 506 23.71 10.66 34.55
N ARG A 507 23.80 9.36 34.30
CA ARG A 507 25.06 8.61 34.45
C ARG A 507 26.10 9.05 33.44
N ARG A 508 25.73 9.39 32.20
CA ARG A 508 26.63 10.08 31.23
C ARG A 508 27.10 11.43 31.74
N ARG A 509 26.27 12.17 32.50
CA ARG A 509 26.70 13.43 33.12
C ARG A 509 27.66 13.21 34.33
N VAL A 510 27.45 12.09 35.04
CA VAL A 510 28.29 11.73 36.22
C VAL A 510 29.48 10.87 35.82
N LEU A 511 29.33 10.03 34.73
CA LEU A 511 30.35 9.08 34.26
C LEU A 511 31.19 9.59 33.08
N ALA A 512 31.08 10.87 32.71
CA ALA A 512 32.16 11.50 31.96
C ALA A 512 33.51 11.43 32.71
N SER A 513 33.48 10.97 33.96
CA SER A 513 34.64 10.75 34.82
C SER A 513 34.91 9.30 35.27
N LEU A 514 34.08 8.32 34.86
CA LEU A 514 34.28 6.93 35.29
C LEU A 514 33.92 5.91 34.17
N ARG A 515 34.72 4.84 34.06
CA ARG A 515 34.72 3.75 33.10
C ARG A 515 33.35 3.09 32.85
N PHE A 516 33.04 2.80 31.58
CA PHE A 516 31.88 2.03 31.13
C PHE A 516 32.02 0.55 31.50
N PRO A 517 30.97 -0.12 31.94
CA PRO A 517 30.82 -1.55 31.79
C PRO A 517 29.98 -1.91 30.58
N ASP A 518 30.22 -3.11 30.04
CA ASP A 518 29.60 -3.71 28.88
C ASP A 518 28.07 -3.61 28.87
N VAL A 519 27.56 -3.31 27.70
CA VAL A 519 26.12 -3.25 27.42
C VAL A 519 25.66 -4.65 27.05
N ASP A 520 25.31 -5.45 28.06
CA ASP A 520 24.48 -6.63 27.84
C ASP A 520 23.00 -6.28 28.03
N ALA A 521 22.23 -6.60 26.99
CA ALA A 521 20.91 -6.09 26.73
C ALA A 521 19.77 -6.85 27.46
N PRO A 522 18.68 -6.13 27.77
CA PRO A 522 17.33 -6.69 27.68
C PRO A 522 16.46 -5.93 26.65
N GLU A 523 16.99 -5.68 25.46
CA GLU A 523 16.33 -4.81 24.46
C GLU A 523 15.66 -5.56 23.30
N VAL A 524 15.69 -6.89 23.31
CA VAL A 524 15.16 -7.75 22.22
C VAL A 524 13.61 -7.71 22.11
N ALA A 525 12.92 -7.27 23.16
CA ALA A 525 11.46 -7.24 23.18
C ALA A 525 10.83 -6.17 22.24
N HIS A 526 11.59 -5.16 21.82
CA HIS A 526 11.10 -4.11 20.91
C HIS A 526 11.23 -4.46 19.44
N LEU A 527 12.18 -5.31 19.04
CA LEU A 527 12.39 -5.74 17.65
C LEU A 527 11.19 -6.49 17.06
N SER A 528 10.50 -7.30 17.87
CA SER A 528 9.29 -8.00 17.41
C SER A 528 8.18 -7.01 17.04
N ARG A 529 8.03 -5.91 17.78
CA ARG A 529 7.04 -4.86 17.48
C ARG A 529 7.41 -4.02 16.26
N LEU A 530 8.68 -3.76 15.99
CA LEU A 530 9.13 -3.04 14.79
C LEU A 530 8.88 -3.86 13.53
N ALA A 531 9.13 -5.17 13.59
CA ALA A 531 8.80 -6.09 12.51
C ALA A 531 7.29 -6.14 12.23
N ASP A 532 6.46 -6.13 13.29
CA ASP A 532 5.00 -6.11 13.19
C ASP A 532 4.45 -4.81 12.58
N LEU A 533 5.19 -3.69 12.71
CA LEU A 533 4.85 -2.42 12.10
C LEU A 533 5.19 -2.35 10.61
N GLY A 534 5.96 -3.33 10.11
CA GLY A 534 6.42 -3.38 8.73
C GLY A 534 7.27 -2.17 8.32
N VAL A 535 8.01 -1.57 9.29
CA VAL A 535 8.90 -0.43 9.04
C VAL A 535 10.05 -0.87 8.13
N GLU A 536 10.41 -0.04 7.18
CA GLU A 536 11.41 -0.33 6.14
C GLU A 536 12.67 0.53 6.29
N ILE A 537 12.49 1.79 6.69
CA ILE A 537 13.56 2.78 6.81
C ILE A 537 13.61 3.34 8.21
N GLY A 538 14.80 3.36 8.82
CA GLY A 538 15.09 4.09 10.04
C GLY A 538 15.67 5.46 9.72
N TYR A 539 15.10 6.54 10.26
CA TYR A 539 15.64 7.90 10.19
C TYR A 539 16.10 8.34 11.57
N SER A 540 17.41 8.48 11.72
CA SER A 540 18.07 8.75 13.02
C SER A 540 18.68 10.16 13.03
N PHE A 541 18.36 10.93 14.07
CA PHE A 541 18.80 12.33 14.22
C PHE A 541 20.13 12.51 14.98
N PRO A 542 20.55 11.61 15.87
CA PRO A 542 21.61 11.95 16.84
C PRO A 542 23.03 11.61 16.40
N GLY A 543 23.29 11.36 15.12
CA GLY A 543 24.64 11.04 14.65
C GLY A 543 25.08 9.57 14.90
N TYR A 544 24.17 8.71 15.37
CA TYR A 544 24.38 7.26 15.48
C TYR A 544 23.12 6.48 15.18
N ILE A 545 23.29 5.20 14.83
CA ILE A 545 22.20 4.26 14.56
C ILE A 545 22.13 3.28 15.72
N HIS A 546 20.98 3.25 16.39
CA HIS A 546 20.77 2.29 17.48
C HIS A 546 20.82 0.84 16.92
N PRO A 547 21.46 -0.12 17.62
CA PRO A 547 21.58 -1.50 17.12
C PRO A 547 20.28 -2.17 16.68
N GLU A 548 19.19 -1.86 17.34
CA GLU A 548 17.85 -2.36 16.97
C GLU A 548 17.41 -1.94 15.55
N LEU A 549 17.96 -0.86 15.01
CA LEU A 549 17.63 -0.36 13.67
C LEU A 549 18.53 -0.93 12.58
N TRP A 550 19.57 -1.70 12.93
CA TRP A 550 20.50 -2.29 11.94
C TRP A 550 19.85 -3.14 10.87
N PRO A 551 18.75 -3.87 11.13
CA PRO A 551 18.06 -4.61 10.09
C PRO A 551 17.30 -3.76 9.07
N LEU A 552 17.07 -2.47 9.39
CA LEU A 552 16.40 -1.53 8.50
C LEU A 552 17.39 -0.88 7.55
N ARG A 553 16.88 -0.28 6.47
CA ARG A 553 17.63 0.74 5.75
C ARG A 553 17.73 1.98 6.62
N ASN A 554 18.91 2.55 6.73
CA ASN A 554 19.17 3.63 7.68
C ASN A 554 19.58 4.91 6.98
N VAL A 555 18.80 5.96 7.22
CA VAL A 555 19.17 7.34 6.89
C VAL A 555 19.52 8.05 8.19
N LEU A 556 20.67 8.71 8.21
CA LEU A 556 21.25 9.26 9.42
C LEU A 556 21.55 10.74 9.24
N ILE A 557 21.28 11.55 10.25
CA ILE A 557 21.81 12.91 10.33
C ILE A 557 23.10 12.88 11.15
N ILE A 558 24.18 13.38 10.58
CA ILE A 558 25.41 13.67 11.31
C ILE A 558 25.56 15.19 11.39
N PRO A 559 25.39 15.79 12.57
CA PRO A 559 25.43 17.24 12.71
C PRO A 559 26.84 17.81 12.52
N ASP A 560 27.86 17.14 13.00
CA ASP A 560 29.27 17.50 12.84
C ASP A 560 30.19 16.36 13.26
N ILE A 561 31.47 16.51 12.96
CA ILE A 561 32.56 15.65 13.43
C ILE A 561 33.67 16.50 14.09
N GLN A 562 33.27 17.43 14.97
CA GLN A 562 34.16 18.33 15.69
C GLN A 562 35.36 17.66 16.32
N HIS A 563 35.17 16.45 16.83
CA HIS A 563 36.21 15.66 17.51
C HIS A 563 37.39 15.26 16.58
N GLU A 564 37.21 15.31 15.27
CA GLU A 564 38.28 15.07 14.31
C GLU A 564 39.06 16.36 14.00
N TYR A 565 38.54 17.55 14.33
CA TYR A 565 39.15 18.85 14.08
C TYR A 565 39.74 19.46 15.34
N LEU A 566 39.15 19.22 16.51
CA LEU A 566 39.57 19.77 17.80
C LEU A 566 39.69 18.61 18.81
N PRO A 567 40.52 17.59 18.54
CA PRO A 567 40.62 16.40 19.40
C PRO A 567 41.13 16.76 20.82
N GLU A 568 41.88 17.85 20.96
CA GLU A 568 42.40 18.35 22.24
C GLU A 568 41.32 18.84 23.23
N PHE A 569 40.11 19.07 22.72
CA PHE A 569 38.98 19.45 23.59
C PHE A 569 38.22 18.25 24.18
N PHE A 570 38.66 17.04 23.86
CA PHE A 570 38.04 15.81 24.31
C PHE A 570 39.01 14.99 25.18
N ALA A 571 38.48 14.40 26.24
CA ALA A 571 39.24 13.38 26.96
C ALA A 571 39.53 12.17 26.05
N PRO A 572 40.72 11.52 26.15
CA PRO A 572 41.10 10.44 25.24
C PRO A 572 40.05 9.34 25.08
N ALA A 573 39.47 8.87 26.16
CA ALA A 573 38.43 7.83 26.12
C ALA A 573 37.13 8.32 25.41
N ALA A 574 36.76 9.59 25.59
CA ALA A 574 35.60 10.18 24.94
C ALA A 574 35.84 10.40 23.42
N LEU A 575 37.09 10.74 23.07
CA LEU A 575 37.50 10.87 21.68
C LEU A 575 37.43 9.53 20.93
N GLU A 576 37.99 8.48 21.54
CA GLU A 576 37.97 7.13 20.97
C GLU A 576 36.54 6.61 20.78
N GLU A 577 35.68 6.77 21.79
CA GLU A 577 34.28 6.38 21.71
C GLU A 577 33.53 7.16 20.63
N ARG A 578 33.74 8.47 20.51
CA ARG A 578 33.15 9.26 19.42
C ARG A 578 33.61 8.76 18.06
N ARG A 579 34.90 8.52 17.87
CA ARG A 579 35.43 7.97 16.61
C ARG A 579 34.80 6.63 16.27
N ARG A 580 34.67 5.76 17.23
CA ARG A 580 34.02 4.45 17.06
C ARG A 580 32.56 4.61 16.67
N VAL A 581 31.78 5.37 17.43
CA VAL A 581 30.34 5.54 17.22
C VAL A 581 30.01 6.21 15.89
N TYR A 582 30.69 7.31 15.58
CA TYR A 582 30.44 8.05 14.32
C TYR A 582 30.96 7.27 13.10
N GLY A 583 32.11 6.59 13.25
CA GLY A 583 32.66 5.74 12.21
C GLY A 583 31.76 4.55 11.92
N ASP A 584 31.24 3.88 12.95
CA ASP A 584 30.29 2.76 12.79
C ASP A 584 28.97 3.24 12.15
N ALA A 585 28.46 4.36 12.60
CA ALA A 585 27.23 4.94 12.04
C ALA A 585 27.39 5.33 10.56
N ALA A 586 28.49 5.97 10.19
CA ALA A 586 28.79 6.35 8.83
C ALA A 586 28.93 5.15 7.88
N ARG A 587 29.51 4.04 8.37
CA ARG A 587 29.61 2.80 7.58
C ARG A 587 28.26 2.12 7.36
N ARG A 588 27.40 2.12 8.37
CA ARG A 588 26.12 1.39 8.39
C ARG A 588 24.96 2.15 7.75
N ALA A 589 25.02 3.49 7.73
CA ALA A 589 23.98 4.28 7.11
C ALA A 589 23.93 4.02 5.61
N ASP A 590 22.74 3.74 5.07
CA ASP A 590 22.55 3.67 3.61
C ASP A 590 22.70 5.06 2.99
N HIS A 591 22.28 6.10 3.71
CA HIS A 591 22.48 7.49 3.32
C HIS A 591 22.65 8.42 4.53
N ILE A 592 23.41 9.50 4.37
CA ILE A 592 23.65 10.49 5.42
C ILE A 592 23.13 11.86 4.95
N CYS A 593 22.35 12.52 5.79
CA CYS A 593 21.99 13.91 5.64
C CYS A 593 23.00 14.77 6.43
N ALA A 594 23.84 15.51 5.75
CA ALA A 594 24.72 16.51 6.34
C ALA A 594 24.00 17.85 6.45
N ILE A 595 24.13 18.54 7.57
CA ILE A 595 23.40 19.78 7.82
C ILE A 595 24.00 21.03 7.17
N SER A 596 25.20 20.90 6.59
CA SER A 596 25.85 21.92 5.78
C SER A 596 26.76 21.27 4.74
N GLU A 597 27.14 22.02 3.71
CA GLU A 597 28.12 21.53 2.72
C GLU A 597 29.49 21.32 3.36
N PHE A 598 29.86 22.17 4.29
CA PHE A 598 31.06 21.98 5.09
C PHE A 598 31.03 20.61 5.79
N THR A 599 29.94 20.28 6.50
CA THR A 599 29.78 18.98 7.16
C THR A 599 29.82 17.85 6.14
N ARG A 600 29.17 17.98 4.99
CA ARG A 600 29.23 17.00 3.91
C ARG A 600 30.66 16.71 3.47
N GLN A 601 31.45 17.75 3.20
CA GLN A 601 32.83 17.61 2.80
C GLN A 601 33.71 16.96 3.89
N THR A 602 33.43 17.26 5.15
CA THR A 602 34.17 16.65 6.27
C THR A 602 33.89 15.16 6.39
N LEU A 603 32.65 14.72 6.19
CA LEU A 603 32.27 13.31 6.18
C LEU A 603 32.96 12.55 5.04
N ILE A 604 33.04 13.14 3.86
CA ILE A 604 33.71 12.54 2.70
C ILE A 604 35.23 12.45 2.96
N THR A 605 35.83 13.55 3.38
CA THR A 605 37.31 13.68 3.44
C THR A 605 37.90 13.04 4.71
N ARG A 606 37.20 13.06 5.85
CA ARG A 606 37.70 12.56 7.14
C ARG A 606 37.20 11.18 7.50
N LEU A 607 35.97 10.86 7.19
CA LEU A 607 35.40 9.55 7.48
C LEU A 607 35.33 8.62 6.28
N GLY A 608 35.74 9.08 5.07
CA GLY A 608 35.77 8.28 3.85
C GLY A 608 34.38 7.85 3.35
N VAL A 609 33.35 8.61 3.65
CA VAL A 609 32.01 8.32 3.17
C VAL A 609 31.94 8.62 1.68
N ALA A 610 31.37 7.69 0.88
CA ALA A 610 31.20 7.89 -0.54
C ALA A 610 30.32 9.11 -0.85
N PRO A 611 30.70 9.98 -1.82
CA PRO A 611 29.99 11.22 -2.09
C PRO A 611 28.52 11.07 -2.45
N ASP A 612 28.14 9.95 -3.06
CA ASP A 612 26.77 9.57 -3.44
C ASP A 612 25.92 9.12 -2.24
N ARG A 613 26.55 8.81 -1.11
CA ARG A 613 25.89 8.46 0.15
C ARG A 613 25.70 9.63 1.10
N VAL A 614 26.05 10.84 0.71
CA VAL A 614 25.88 12.05 1.56
C VAL A 614 25.19 13.16 0.78
N THR A 615 24.10 13.66 1.32
CA THR A 615 23.38 14.81 0.77
C THR A 615 23.33 15.94 1.79
N THR A 616 23.59 17.18 1.34
CA THR A 616 23.44 18.37 2.17
C THR A 616 21.96 18.72 2.29
N VAL A 617 21.47 18.80 3.53
CA VAL A 617 20.09 19.17 3.86
C VAL A 617 20.16 20.28 4.92
N LEU A 618 20.01 21.52 4.49
CA LEU A 618 20.18 22.69 5.34
C LEU A 618 19.09 22.81 6.41
N LEU A 619 19.47 23.26 7.60
CA LEU A 619 18.53 23.56 8.69
C LEU A 619 17.82 24.88 8.46
N ALA A 620 16.85 25.20 9.32
CA ALA A 620 16.11 26.46 9.29
C ALA A 620 15.93 27.04 10.69
N ALA A 621 15.72 28.33 10.78
CA ALA A 621 15.30 28.98 12.02
C ALA A 621 13.80 28.71 12.28
N ASP A 622 13.40 28.71 13.56
CA ASP A 622 12.00 28.66 13.93
C ASP A 622 11.30 29.97 13.53
N ALA A 623 10.02 29.91 13.16
CA ALA A 623 9.21 31.08 12.77
C ALA A 623 9.06 32.15 13.87
N ALA A 624 9.44 31.84 15.11
CA ALA A 624 9.51 32.81 16.18
C ALA A 624 10.65 33.82 15.99
N PHE A 625 11.74 33.41 15.29
CA PHE A 625 12.83 34.31 14.93
C PHE A 625 12.43 35.17 13.73
N ARG A 626 12.05 36.39 13.98
CA ARG A 626 11.58 37.35 13.00
C ARG A 626 11.91 38.79 13.44
N PRO A 627 12.01 39.73 12.49
CA PRO A 627 12.48 41.08 12.81
C PRO A 627 11.47 41.94 13.57
N ASP A 628 10.22 41.52 13.69
CA ASP A 628 9.14 42.30 14.24
C ASP A 628 8.65 41.75 15.61
N ASP A 629 8.36 42.67 16.54
CA ASP A 629 7.68 42.35 17.80
C ASP A 629 6.18 42.26 17.62
N VAL A 630 5.69 41.20 16.97
CA VAL A 630 4.26 41.01 16.67
C VAL A 630 3.40 40.89 17.94
N GLN A 631 3.99 40.54 19.08
CA GLN A 631 3.26 40.37 20.35
C GLN A 631 3.36 41.57 21.30
N GLY A 632 4.16 42.55 20.95
CA GLY A 632 4.39 43.74 21.80
C GLY A 632 5.07 43.41 23.13
N ARG A 633 5.80 42.29 23.22
CA ARG A 633 6.38 41.79 24.46
C ARG A 633 7.85 42.16 24.66
N ASP A 634 8.50 42.67 23.68
CA ASP A 634 9.92 42.92 23.71
C ASP A 634 10.32 43.78 24.91
N ARG A 635 9.58 44.83 25.18
CA ARG A 635 9.85 45.73 26.31
C ARG A 635 9.75 45.04 27.67
N ALA A 636 8.75 44.21 27.86
CA ALA A 636 8.55 43.45 29.10
C ALA A 636 9.70 42.44 29.29
N ILE A 637 10.01 41.64 28.24
CA ILE A 637 11.08 40.64 28.27
C ILE A 637 12.43 41.28 28.54
N LEU A 638 12.75 42.41 27.92
CA LEU A 638 13.98 43.13 28.17
C LEU A 638 14.03 43.64 29.62
N ALA A 639 12.94 44.14 30.17
CA ALA A 639 12.86 44.57 31.56
C ALA A 639 13.06 43.41 32.55
N ASP A 640 12.48 42.24 32.29
CA ASP A 640 12.68 41.01 33.10
C ASP A 640 14.16 40.63 33.19
N HIS A 641 14.91 40.88 32.11
CA HIS A 641 16.34 40.61 32.08
C HIS A 641 17.19 41.82 32.41
N SER A 642 16.60 42.95 32.79
CA SER A 642 17.30 44.24 33.04
C SER A 642 18.21 44.64 31.88
N LEU A 643 17.70 44.57 30.64
CA LEU A 643 18.39 44.91 29.41
C LEU A 643 17.72 46.09 28.70
N ALA A 644 18.51 46.83 27.90
CA ALA A 644 18.04 47.90 27.07
C ALA A 644 18.34 47.60 25.60
N ALA A 645 17.39 47.87 24.71
CA ALA A 645 17.54 47.66 23.25
C ALA A 645 18.76 48.41 22.69
N GLY A 646 19.55 47.70 21.88
CA GLY A 646 20.76 48.24 21.25
C GLY A 646 21.94 48.49 22.19
N ARG A 647 21.88 48.11 23.46
CA ARG A 647 22.89 48.37 24.46
C ARG A 647 23.68 47.13 24.90
N TYR A 648 23.54 46.01 24.22
CA TYR A 648 24.29 44.79 24.50
C TYR A 648 24.66 44.03 23.26
N LEU A 649 25.78 43.32 23.35
CA LEU A 649 26.18 42.25 22.45
C LEU A 649 25.56 40.95 22.91
N PHE A 650 25.11 40.12 22.00
CA PHE A 650 24.46 38.87 22.33
C PHE A 650 25.33 37.68 21.94
N PHE A 651 25.47 36.71 22.82
CA PHE A 651 26.22 35.50 22.62
C PHE A 651 25.50 34.28 23.21
N PRO A 652 24.57 33.64 22.48
CA PRO A 652 23.77 32.54 22.97
C PRO A 652 24.49 31.19 22.79
N ALA A 653 25.39 30.89 23.69
CA ALA A 653 26.17 29.66 23.66
C ALA A 653 26.48 29.15 25.07
N HIS A 654 26.46 27.81 25.22
CA HIS A 654 27.06 27.20 26.40
C HIS A 654 28.56 27.49 26.48
N THR A 655 29.15 27.55 27.67
CA THR A 655 30.57 27.87 27.84
C THR A 655 31.47 26.65 27.54
N TRP A 656 31.22 26.03 26.32
CA TRP A 656 32.15 25.05 25.76
C TRP A 656 33.38 25.74 25.18
N LYS A 657 34.56 25.11 25.26
CA LYS A 657 35.83 25.67 24.75
C LYS A 657 35.74 26.11 23.31
N HIS A 658 35.12 25.30 22.43
CA HIS A 658 35.02 25.61 21.01
C HIS A 658 34.12 26.81 20.69
N LYS A 659 33.25 27.23 21.60
CA LYS A 659 32.43 28.44 21.43
C LYS A 659 33.23 29.71 21.59
N ASN A 660 34.41 29.61 22.22
CA ASN A 660 35.43 30.68 22.24
C ASN A 660 34.99 31.96 22.95
N HIS A 661 34.33 31.86 24.10
CA HIS A 661 33.97 33.00 24.94
C HIS A 661 35.18 33.85 25.33
N ARG A 662 36.38 33.21 25.43
CA ARG A 662 37.62 33.86 25.72
C ARG A 662 37.92 34.98 24.72
N ALA A 663 37.82 34.73 23.45
CA ALA A 663 38.08 35.76 22.42
C ALA A 663 37.12 36.94 22.53
N VAL A 664 35.85 36.72 22.92
CA VAL A 664 34.86 37.78 23.09
C VAL A 664 35.21 38.67 24.29
N ILE A 665 35.69 38.06 25.42
CA ILE A 665 36.16 38.82 26.60
C ILE A 665 37.41 39.63 26.26
N ASP A 666 38.37 39.06 25.52
CA ASP A 666 39.52 39.78 25.04
C ASP A 666 39.14 40.92 24.11
N ALA A 667 38.17 40.72 23.19
CA ALA A 667 37.63 41.76 22.31
C ALA A 667 36.92 42.88 23.12
N LEU A 668 36.20 42.57 24.19
CA LEU A 668 35.63 43.60 25.08
C LEU A 668 36.69 44.46 25.73
N ARG A 669 37.84 43.88 26.11
CA ARG A 669 38.97 44.66 26.60
C ARG A 669 39.49 45.61 25.52
N VAL A 670 39.69 45.14 24.31
CA VAL A 670 40.13 45.97 23.18
C VAL A 670 39.11 47.07 22.86
N LEU A 671 37.81 46.78 22.86
CA LEU A 671 36.73 47.73 22.69
C LEU A 671 36.82 48.86 23.71
N ARG A 672 36.98 48.53 24.98
CA ARG A 672 37.12 49.50 26.06
C ARG A 672 38.41 50.34 25.95
N ASP A 673 39.56 49.68 25.82
CA ASP A 673 40.86 50.29 25.94
C ASP A 673 41.26 51.08 24.69
N ARG A 674 41.00 50.52 23.49
CA ARG A 674 41.36 51.10 22.20
C ARG A 674 40.25 51.95 21.56
N HIS A 675 39.01 51.40 21.49
CA HIS A 675 37.90 52.07 20.83
C HIS A 675 37.09 52.97 21.75
N ARG A 676 37.35 52.96 23.05
CA ARG A 676 36.60 53.73 24.08
C ARG A 676 35.11 53.38 24.09
N VAL A 677 34.79 52.15 23.73
CA VAL A 677 33.41 51.63 23.72
C VAL A 677 33.20 50.75 24.91
N THR A 678 32.18 51.07 25.71
CA THR A 678 31.73 50.23 26.81
C THR A 678 30.36 49.67 26.45
N ILE A 679 30.24 48.34 26.36
CA ILE A 679 29.01 47.64 26.03
C ILE A 679 28.92 46.34 26.82
N THR A 680 27.74 45.96 27.21
CA THR A 680 27.51 44.72 27.93
C THR A 680 27.47 43.54 27.01
N LEU A 681 28.20 42.47 27.33
CA LEU A 681 28.04 41.16 26.68
C LEU A 681 27.00 40.35 27.46
N VAL A 682 25.96 39.88 26.79
CA VAL A 682 24.93 39.04 27.31
C VAL A 682 25.10 37.63 26.76
N CYS A 683 25.37 36.68 27.65
CA CYS A 683 25.51 35.26 27.31
C CYS A 683 24.32 34.48 27.83
N THR A 684 23.76 33.57 27.03
CA THR A 684 22.76 32.59 27.46
C THR A 684 23.29 31.19 27.27
N GLY A 685 22.71 30.24 27.99
CA GLY A 685 23.14 28.84 27.97
C GLY A 685 23.81 28.38 29.25
N GLY A 686 23.96 27.08 29.38
CA GLY A 686 24.52 26.49 30.64
C GLY A 686 26.02 26.68 30.74
N GLN A 687 26.50 26.86 31.98
CA GLN A 687 27.90 26.87 32.28
C GLN A 687 28.53 25.50 32.05
N ARG A 688 29.70 25.46 31.44
CA ARG A 688 30.44 24.27 31.08
C ARG A 688 31.93 24.40 31.50
N GLU A 689 32.78 23.56 30.95
CA GLU A 689 34.17 23.39 31.31
C GLU A 689 35.02 24.67 31.21
N ALA A 690 34.69 25.60 30.36
CA ALA A 690 35.44 26.84 30.23
C ALA A 690 35.10 27.90 31.29
N GLN A 691 33.98 27.76 32.02
CA GLN A 691 33.46 28.79 32.92
C GLN A 691 34.47 29.28 33.97
N PRO A 692 35.20 28.42 34.70
CA PRO A 692 36.14 28.90 35.71
C PRO A 692 37.25 29.76 35.13
N ALA A 693 37.80 29.40 34.00
CA ALA A 693 38.84 30.17 33.34
C ALA A 693 38.32 31.52 32.79
N LEU A 694 37.04 31.58 32.36
CA LEU A 694 36.41 32.83 31.93
C LEU A 694 36.18 33.78 33.09
N GLU A 695 35.81 33.27 34.27
CA GLU A 695 35.63 34.08 35.48
C GLU A 695 36.96 34.71 35.96
N GLU A 696 38.06 33.94 35.90
CA GLU A 696 39.39 34.44 36.18
C GLU A 696 39.81 35.52 35.18
N GLN A 697 39.62 35.28 33.85
CA GLN A 697 39.91 36.21 32.81
C GLN A 697 39.15 37.53 32.99
N MET A 698 37.88 37.49 33.30
CA MET A 698 37.04 38.67 33.56
C MET A 698 37.53 39.45 34.78
N ALA A 699 37.97 38.76 35.83
CA ALA A 699 38.51 39.39 37.00
C ALA A 699 39.81 40.13 36.73
N VAL A 700 40.75 39.47 36.05
CA VAL A 700 42.03 40.05 35.66
C VAL A 700 41.88 41.25 34.69
N SER A 701 40.90 41.13 33.76
CA SER A 701 40.66 42.20 32.77
C SER A 701 39.79 43.34 33.30
N GLY A 702 39.24 43.26 34.49
CA GLY A 702 38.32 44.25 35.06
C GLY A 702 37.00 44.35 34.28
N LEU A 703 36.47 43.23 33.76
CA LEU A 703 35.30 43.14 32.86
C LEU A 703 34.11 42.40 33.51
N ARG A 704 34.18 42.15 34.86
CA ARG A 704 33.06 41.38 35.49
C ARG A 704 31.71 42.04 35.30
N ASP A 705 31.62 43.36 35.38
CA ASP A 705 30.38 44.10 35.23
C ASP A 705 29.95 44.24 33.76
N SER A 706 30.88 44.00 32.85
CA SER A 706 30.61 44.07 31.40
C SER A 706 30.10 42.76 30.78
N VAL A 707 30.11 41.61 31.55
CA VAL A 707 29.66 40.32 31.05
C VAL A 707 28.57 39.76 31.94
N ARG A 708 27.44 39.44 31.35
CA ARG A 708 26.27 38.89 32.05
C ARG A 708 25.95 37.50 31.54
N PHE A 709 26.06 36.50 32.35
CA PHE A 709 25.60 35.14 32.08
C PHE A 709 24.18 34.98 32.63
N LEU A 710 23.17 34.94 31.71
CA LEU A 710 21.77 34.81 32.11
C LEU A 710 21.38 33.35 32.39
N GLY A 711 22.29 32.39 32.10
CA GLY A 711 21.99 30.99 32.24
C GLY A 711 20.92 30.50 31.26
N TYR A 712 20.01 29.67 31.72
CA TYR A 712 18.86 29.23 30.92
C TYR A 712 17.83 30.35 30.78
N VAL A 713 17.49 30.71 29.57
CA VAL A 713 16.45 31.69 29.24
C VAL A 713 15.29 30.94 28.59
N PRO A 714 14.01 31.24 28.95
CA PRO A 714 12.86 30.67 28.27
C PRO A 714 12.95 30.83 26.75
N ARG A 715 12.65 29.78 26.02
CA ARG A 715 12.80 29.76 24.55
C ARG A 715 12.06 30.91 23.85
N GLU A 716 10.90 31.27 24.38
CA GLU A 716 10.08 32.37 23.89
C GLU A 716 10.71 33.76 24.09
N HIS A 717 11.68 33.91 24.98
CA HIS A 717 12.42 35.16 25.20
C HIS A 717 13.61 35.33 24.23
N VAL A 718 14.17 34.24 23.72
CA VAL A 718 15.39 34.24 22.90
C VAL A 718 15.27 35.12 21.62
N PRO A 719 14.15 35.06 20.87
CA PRO A 719 13.95 35.93 19.71
C PRO A 719 14.00 37.41 20.05
N THR A 720 13.45 37.82 21.22
CA THR A 720 13.52 39.19 21.72
C THR A 720 14.96 39.61 21.99
N LEU A 721 15.78 38.74 22.58
CA LEU A 721 17.18 39.03 22.88
C LEU A 721 17.99 39.23 21.61
N TYR A 722 17.75 38.45 20.54
CA TYR A 722 18.38 38.67 19.24
C TYR A 722 17.92 39.98 18.64
N ARG A 723 16.64 40.21 18.55
CA ARG A 723 16.01 41.36 17.86
C ARG A 723 16.47 42.69 18.42
N ASN A 724 16.74 42.74 19.71
CA ASN A 724 17.12 43.95 20.45
C ASN A 724 18.60 44.03 20.79
N ALA A 725 19.43 43.03 20.39
CA ALA A 725 20.89 43.16 20.53
C ALA A 725 21.45 44.18 19.55
N ALA A 726 22.55 44.85 19.95
CA ALA A 726 23.31 45.69 19.04
C ALA A 726 23.89 44.86 17.88
N CYS A 727 24.43 43.70 18.20
CA CYS A 727 24.79 42.64 17.24
C CYS A 727 24.96 41.29 17.96
N LEU A 728 24.89 40.21 17.19
CA LEU A 728 25.38 38.90 17.59
C LEU A 728 26.90 38.87 17.43
N VAL A 729 27.62 38.37 18.44
CA VAL A 729 29.05 38.07 18.38
C VAL A 729 29.25 36.58 18.55
N PHE A 730 29.75 35.90 17.48
CA PHE A 730 29.79 34.44 17.46
C PHE A 730 31.13 33.90 16.88
N PRO A 731 32.29 34.07 17.61
CA PRO A 731 33.59 33.63 17.14
C PRO A 731 33.85 32.14 17.48
N SER A 732 32.90 31.27 17.17
CA SER A 732 33.08 29.84 17.42
C SER A 732 34.22 29.27 16.57
N LEU A 733 35.03 28.39 17.17
CA LEU A 733 36.16 27.75 16.46
C LEU A 733 35.69 26.68 15.49
N PHE A 734 34.56 26.08 15.77
CA PHE A 734 33.97 25.02 14.92
C PHE A 734 32.47 24.92 15.11
N GLU A 735 31.72 24.83 14.00
CA GLU A 735 30.30 24.61 13.95
C GLU A 735 29.93 23.63 12.81
N GLY A 736 28.92 22.76 13.04
CA GLY A 736 28.34 21.95 11.96
C GLY A 736 27.39 22.75 11.07
N PHE A 737 26.73 23.80 11.63
CA PHE A 737 25.82 24.69 10.92
C PHE A 737 25.93 26.13 11.32
N GLY A 738 25.68 26.45 12.57
CA GLY A 738 25.69 27.84 13.07
C GLY A 738 24.27 28.39 13.27
N MET A 739 23.42 27.63 13.94
CA MET A 739 22.04 28.07 14.24
C MET A 739 21.94 29.47 14.82
N PRO A 740 22.81 29.90 15.77
CA PRO A 740 22.74 31.24 16.32
C PRO A 740 22.91 32.34 15.27
N VAL A 741 23.75 32.12 14.25
CA VAL A 741 23.94 33.06 13.13
C VAL A 741 22.65 33.16 12.30
N LEU A 742 22.04 32.03 11.96
CA LEU A 742 20.77 32.01 11.22
C LEU A 742 19.61 32.64 12.02
N GLU A 743 19.52 32.34 13.33
CA GLU A 743 18.54 32.93 14.25
C GLU A 743 18.67 34.45 14.36
N ALA A 744 19.90 34.93 14.46
CA ALA A 744 20.20 36.37 14.46
C ALA A 744 19.76 37.04 13.16
N MET A 745 20.15 36.48 12.01
CA MET A 745 19.76 36.99 10.70
C MET A 745 18.24 37.02 10.55
N ALA A 746 17.57 35.95 10.91
CA ALA A 746 16.10 35.85 10.87
C ALA A 746 15.43 36.88 11.78
N SER A 747 16.03 37.21 12.93
CA SER A 747 15.57 38.25 13.84
C SER A 747 15.96 39.65 13.44
N GLY A 748 16.71 39.83 12.36
CA GLY A 748 17.23 41.12 11.92
C GLY A 748 18.31 41.68 12.84
N CYS A 749 19.04 40.82 13.54
CA CYS A 749 20.21 41.20 14.33
C CYS A 749 21.46 41.20 13.45
N PRO A 750 22.26 42.27 13.39
CA PRO A 750 23.55 42.28 12.74
C PRO A 750 24.48 41.21 13.33
N VAL A 751 25.39 40.66 12.51
CA VAL A 751 26.19 39.51 12.90
C VAL A 751 27.68 39.77 12.67
N VAL A 752 28.49 39.48 13.71
CA VAL A 752 29.94 39.28 13.62
C VAL A 752 30.23 37.84 14.00
N CYS A 753 30.71 37.02 13.08
CA CYS A 753 31.02 35.62 13.37
C CYS A 753 32.35 35.17 12.78
N SER A 754 32.79 33.97 13.16
CA SER A 754 34.05 33.44 12.61
C SER A 754 33.96 33.09 11.12
N ASN A 755 35.10 33.14 10.46
CA ASN A 755 35.31 32.75 9.07
C ASN A 755 35.62 31.25 8.94
N SER A 756 35.32 30.44 9.96
CA SER A 756 35.66 29.01 10.03
C SER A 756 34.46 28.10 9.91
N SER A 757 34.72 26.85 9.53
CA SER A 757 33.76 25.77 9.43
C SER A 757 32.55 26.12 8.55
N SER A 758 31.32 25.84 8.99
CA SER A 758 30.07 26.12 8.24
C SER A 758 29.62 27.58 8.29
N LEU A 759 30.24 28.44 9.18
CA LEU A 759 29.72 29.79 9.39
C LEU A 759 29.75 30.68 8.15
N PRO A 760 30.81 30.68 7.30
CA PRO A 760 30.81 31.41 6.03
C PRO A 760 29.70 30.95 5.08
N GLU A 761 29.43 29.67 5.01
CA GLU A 761 28.33 29.07 4.21
C GLU A 761 26.97 29.59 4.64
N ILE A 762 26.73 29.68 5.93
CA ILE A 762 25.42 30.08 6.47
C ILE A 762 25.27 31.60 6.40
N ALA A 763 26.27 32.34 6.80
CA ALA A 763 26.25 33.79 6.84
C ALA A 763 26.23 34.43 5.42
N GLY A 764 27.00 33.87 4.48
CA GLY A 764 27.22 34.52 3.16
C GLY A 764 27.74 35.92 3.35
N GLU A 765 27.23 36.88 2.62
CA GLU A 765 27.57 38.32 2.68
C GLU A 765 26.79 39.07 3.78
N ALA A 766 25.95 38.42 4.54
CA ALA A 766 25.05 39.04 5.50
C ALA A 766 25.66 39.22 6.90
N ALA A 767 26.94 38.86 7.07
CA ALA A 767 27.67 39.00 8.32
C ALA A 767 29.10 39.50 8.10
N THR A 768 29.71 40.12 9.13
CA THR A 768 31.12 40.38 9.16
C THR A 768 31.85 39.14 9.64
N LEU A 769 32.69 38.55 8.76
CA LEU A 769 33.47 37.35 9.05
C LEU A 769 34.86 37.75 9.59
N VAL A 770 35.25 37.15 10.71
CA VAL A 770 36.55 37.41 11.36
C VAL A 770 37.26 36.11 11.70
N ASP A 771 38.60 36.16 11.80
CA ASP A 771 39.38 35.07 12.37
C ASP A 771 39.01 34.90 13.86
N PRO A 772 38.49 33.77 14.30
CA PRO A 772 38.08 33.56 15.69
C PRO A 772 39.24 33.59 16.67
N THR A 773 40.48 33.50 16.21
CA THR A 773 41.67 33.56 17.06
C THR A 773 42.19 35.00 17.21
N ASN A 774 41.66 35.96 16.44
CA ASN A 774 42.09 37.36 16.44
C ASN A 774 41.04 38.24 17.17
N ALA A 775 41.23 38.44 18.48
CA ALA A 775 40.36 39.25 19.29
C ALA A 775 40.36 40.75 18.89
N GLU A 776 41.44 41.27 18.32
CA GLU A 776 41.51 42.65 17.82
C GLU A 776 40.60 42.81 16.60
N ALA A 777 40.72 41.94 15.61
CA ALA A 777 39.82 41.95 14.47
C ALA A 777 38.33 41.80 14.84
N LEU A 778 38.03 40.99 15.85
CA LEU A 778 36.69 40.85 16.40
C LEU A 778 36.22 42.19 17.01
N ALA A 779 37.10 42.86 17.79
CA ALA A 779 36.80 44.14 18.40
C ALA A 779 36.60 45.24 17.33
N ASP A 780 37.47 45.31 16.33
CA ASP A 780 37.39 46.27 15.24
C ASP A 780 36.07 46.12 14.45
N ALA A 781 35.68 44.87 14.14
CA ALA A 781 34.40 44.55 13.47
C ALA A 781 33.20 45.01 14.29
N VAL A 782 33.18 44.69 15.60
CA VAL A 782 32.13 45.14 16.49
C VAL A 782 32.10 46.66 16.61
N ALA A 783 33.27 47.33 16.76
CA ALA A 783 33.34 48.77 16.84
C ALA A 783 32.77 49.45 15.57
N ALA A 784 33.13 48.95 14.38
CA ALA A 784 32.59 49.42 13.13
C ALA A 784 31.06 49.33 13.06
N LEU A 785 30.50 48.20 13.42
CA LEU A 785 29.04 48.00 13.48
C LEU A 785 28.36 48.95 14.50
N LEU A 786 28.98 49.18 15.64
CA LEU A 786 28.40 50.05 16.67
C LEU A 786 28.44 51.51 16.23
N ALA A 787 29.49 51.96 15.52
CA ALA A 787 29.65 53.31 15.04
C ALA A 787 28.78 53.65 13.82
N ASP A 788 28.56 52.69 12.93
CA ASP A 788 27.92 52.91 11.65
C ASP A 788 26.48 52.36 11.62
N ALA A 789 25.48 53.22 11.63
CA ALA A 789 24.07 52.89 11.59
C ALA A 789 23.64 52.37 10.20
N GLU A 790 24.24 52.86 9.13
CA GLU A 790 23.93 52.42 7.76
C GLU A 790 24.44 50.99 7.54
N LEU A 791 25.64 50.68 8.01
CA LEU A 791 26.20 49.33 7.99
C LEU A 791 25.28 48.33 8.76
N ARG A 792 24.83 48.72 9.96
CA ARG A 792 23.90 47.88 10.73
C ARG A 792 22.60 47.65 9.96
N ALA A 793 22.02 48.70 9.37
CA ALA A 793 20.77 48.62 8.58
C ALA A 793 20.97 47.74 7.33
N HIS A 794 22.11 47.89 6.68
CA HIS A 794 22.46 47.08 5.51
C HIS A 794 22.59 45.59 5.89
N GLN A 795 23.37 45.24 6.92
CA GLN A 795 23.50 43.86 7.39
C GLN A 795 22.17 43.27 7.86
N ARG A 796 21.35 44.08 8.54
CA ARG A 796 20.00 43.67 8.91
C ARG A 796 19.20 43.24 7.70
N THR A 797 19.18 44.04 6.65
CA THR A 797 18.46 43.74 5.41
C THR A 797 18.98 42.47 4.74
N LEU A 798 20.30 42.39 4.54
CA LEU A 798 20.92 41.19 3.97
C LEU A 798 20.68 39.94 4.82
N GLY A 799 20.73 40.05 6.15
CA GLY A 799 20.49 38.94 7.06
C GLY A 799 19.07 38.38 6.93
N ILE A 800 18.06 39.26 6.91
CA ILE A 800 16.67 38.87 6.73
C ILE A 800 16.46 38.15 5.38
N GLU A 801 17.01 38.72 4.29
CA GLU A 801 16.90 38.09 2.97
C GLU A 801 17.64 36.73 2.91
N ARG A 802 18.83 36.65 3.52
CA ARG A 802 19.60 35.42 3.60
C ARG A 802 18.84 34.34 4.36
N ALA A 803 18.22 34.67 5.49
CA ALA A 803 17.48 33.75 6.32
C ALA A 803 16.29 33.12 5.58
N LYS A 804 15.68 33.79 4.61
CA LYS A 804 14.56 33.24 3.79
C LYS A 804 14.97 32.06 2.92
N LEU A 805 16.24 31.87 2.62
CA LEU A 805 16.76 30.75 1.85
C LEU A 805 16.70 29.42 2.67
N PHE A 806 16.54 29.53 3.96
CA PHE A 806 16.51 28.40 4.92
C PHE A 806 15.09 28.21 5.42
N SER A 807 14.45 27.11 5.06
CA SER A 807 13.09 26.80 5.52
C SER A 807 12.93 25.34 5.89
N TRP A 808 12.16 25.07 6.94
CA TRP A 808 11.83 23.70 7.33
C TRP A 808 11.10 22.95 6.22
N ARG A 809 10.31 23.64 5.42
CA ARG A 809 9.65 23.07 4.24
C ARG A 809 10.67 22.52 3.24
N ARG A 810 11.70 23.30 2.90
CA ARG A 810 12.78 22.88 2.01
C ARG A 810 13.55 21.70 2.61
N HIS A 811 13.96 21.79 3.87
CA HIS A 811 14.60 20.72 4.62
C HIS A 811 13.80 19.41 4.52
N THR A 812 12.49 19.48 4.77
CA THR A 812 11.62 18.30 4.76
C THR A 812 11.47 17.72 3.36
N VAL A 813 11.31 18.55 2.33
CA VAL A 813 11.23 18.08 0.94
C VAL A 813 12.51 17.38 0.50
N GLU A 814 13.67 17.95 0.83
CA GLU A 814 14.98 17.37 0.52
C GLU A 814 15.18 16.04 1.27
N THR A 815 14.86 16.01 2.56
CA THR A 815 14.89 14.76 3.36
C THR A 815 13.97 13.67 2.79
N LEU A 816 12.74 14.03 2.41
CA LEU A 816 11.82 13.09 1.74
C LEU A 816 12.39 12.58 0.41
N GLY A 817 13.13 13.42 -0.32
CA GLY A 817 13.86 13.01 -1.52
C GLY A 817 14.87 11.91 -1.23
N VAL A 818 15.68 12.09 -0.19
CA VAL A 818 16.67 11.10 0.27
C VAL A 818 15.97 9.79 0.70
N LEU A 819 14.94 9.87 1.52
CA LEU A 819 14.19 8.69 1.98
C LEU A 819 13.59 7.90 0.80
N ARG A 820 13.04 8.60 -0.21
CA ARG A 820 12.52 7.97 -1.44
C ARG A 820 13.61 7.29 -2.25
N ALA A 821 14.78 7.89 -2.39
CA ALA A 821 15.90 7.30 -3.10
C ALA A 821 16.34 5.99 -2.42
N VAL A 822 16.54 6.00 -1.11
CA VAL A 822 16.89 4.80 -0.32
C VAL A 822 15.81 3.72 -0.43
N HIS A 823 14.53 4.08 -0.42
CA HIS A 823 13.43 3.15 -0.59
C HIS A 823 13.40 2.52 -1.99
N GLN A 824 13.68 3.30 -3.02
CA GLN A 824 13.74 2.80 -4.40
C GLN A 824 14.91 1.84 -4.61
N ASP A 825 16.08 2.14 -4.05
CA ASP A 825 17.26 1.27 -4.15
C ASP A 825 17.04 -0.09 -3.45
N MET A 826 16.31 -0.09 -2.32
CA MET A 826 15.91 -1.33 -1.64
C MET A 826 15.07 -2.25 -2.53
N ARG A 827 14.29 -1.70 -3.44
CA ARG A 827 13.38 -2.45 -4.32
C ARG A 827 14.02 -2.94 -5.62
N ARG A 828 15.22 -2.46 -5.94
CA ARG A 828 15.99 -2.89 -7.11
C ARG A 828 16.85 -4.14 -6.83
N ILE A 829 17.07 -4.43 -5.56
CA ILE A 829 17.81 -5.61 -5.08
C ILE A 829 16.81 -6.73 -4.76
#